data_b670c0f893acc5d9b4e4d05fb51f1349
#
_entry.id   b670c0f893acc5d9b4e4d05fb51f1349
#
_cell.length_a   1.000
_cell.length_b   1.000
_cell.length_c   1.000
_cell.angle_alpha   90.00
_cell.angle_beta   90.00
_cell.angle_gamma   90.00
#
_symmetry.space_group_name_H-M   'P 1'
#
loop_
_entity.id
_entity.type
_entity.pdbx_description
1 polymer ?
#
loop_
_entity_poly.entity_id
_entity_poly.type
_entity_poly.pdbx_seq_one_letter_code
_entity_poly.pdbx_strand_id
1 'polypeptide(L)'
;MSEAINEKVKSKISEDLSPTKNLTGLHLKIVAAIAIIWSLFQLWYASPFPFWFNIGMFKGLPARAIHLGFALTLAFLIYPTFKGKKISILDIIISVTGALCCLYIYFFYDQLVDRGGVLLNIIIGKNFNLPVELIIGSCGILILLEATRRAIGLPLVIIAVCFLLFSYFGRYAPEIISHGGLSLNRLVGFQWLDQEAIFGIPIGVSVDFIFLFVLFGALLETAGGGKYFLDLAFAMVGKMRGGPAKAAILGSGMTGLISGSSIANTVTTGTFTIPIMKKTGFSNEKAGAIEVSSSVNGQLMPPVMGAAAFVMASFIGVTYFEIVKHAFLPAIISYIALFYISHLEALKLNLKGMDDADVPNLRKTFLSGLHFLIPIFVLIYMLVYLRFTASYSIFYATISLIFVNLIYLLIKNSNLKEALKVWFNQTIVGFEKGALNMVGVGIAIATAGIIVGAVGSTGLSTNLIIVIESIAKDNIIILLFLTIILCLLLGMGLPTTANYVVVASLMATVLVDVGNASGFIFPLIAVHLFVFYFGLMADVTPPVGLASYAAAAISGGDPLKTGLQAFLYSLRTGILPIVFLFNHELLLIGIEDIWHGLVVIITSLAGILVFTSATQGWFVNRLRWYEIVIFLIISISLLSPEFVLNKFYPKYNYQDINQINVSTLDYDKEVRFKVTRPSPYGERYKLFVISKNTFNENYNLEDYGISLIKQEDRIVVDTLKWNGEAKKSGFEMGDYISELKIENSNRPSKGIIYPIAILLFLIFGYFNYRRKNN
;
A
#
# COMPACT_ATOMS: atom_id res chain seq x y z
N MET A 1 -9.93 -13.75 -37.59
CA MET A 1 -9.55 -14.96 -36.82
C MET A 1 -8.85 -14.62 -35.48
N SER A 2 -8.03 -13.59 -35.43
CA SER A 2 -7.39 -13.11 -34.16
C SER A 2 -8.36 -12.49 -33.15
N GLU A 3 -9.37 -11.74 -33.60
CA GLU A 3 -10.39 -11.14 -32.72
C GLU A 3 -11.32 -12.18 -32.07
N ALA A 4 -11.75 -13.18 -32.82
CA ALA A 4 -12.60 -14.25 -32.29
C ALA A 4 -11.84 -15.19 -31.32
N ILE A 5 -10.53 -15.35 -31.50
CA ILE A 5 -9.66 -16.08 -30.56
C ILE A 5 -9.46 -15.24 -29.30
N ASN A 6 -9.26 -13.93 -29.44
CA ASN A 6 -9.16 -13.01 -28.31
C ASN A 6 -10.45 -12.89 -27.50
N GLU A 7 -11.62 -12.90 -28.14
CA GLU A 7 -12.91 -12.91 -27.44
C GLU A 7 -13.16 -14.23 -26.71
N LYS A 8 -12.84 -15.38 -27.33
CA LYS A 8 -12.94 -16.69 -26.67
C LYS A 8 -11.94 -16.85 -25.53
N VAL A 9 -10.73 -16.32 -25.65
CA VAL A 9 -9.73 -16.32 -24.58
C VAL A 9 -10.16 -15.37 -23.47
N LYS A 10 -10.69 -14.18 -23.79
CA LYS A 10 -11.28 -13.26 -22.82
C LYS A 10 -12.46 -13.87 -22.06
N SER A 11 -13.39 -14.54 -22.75
CA SER A 11 -14.54 -15.17 -22.09
C SER A 11 -14.10 -16.32 -21.19
N LYS A 12 -13.15 -17.14 -21.61
CA LYS A 12 -12.66 -18.28 -20.81
C LYS A 12 -11.84 -17.84 -19.61
N ILE A 13 -10.99 -16.81 -19.77
CA ILE A 13 -10.19 -16.24 -18.66
C ILE A 13 -11.10 -15.51 -17.68
N SER A 14 -12.12 -14.79 -18.16
CA SER A 14 -13.11 -14.16 -17.29
C SER A 14 -14.00 -15.17 -16.56
N GLU A 15 -14.29 -16.32 -17.15
CA GLU A 15 -15.02 -17.40 -16.49
C GLU A 15 -14.19 -18.14 -15.43
N ASP A 16 -12.89 -18.34 -15.67
CA ASP A 16 -12.01 -19.07 -14.73
C ASP A 16 -11.44 -18.19 -13.61
N LEU A 17 -11.25 -16.87 -13.85
CA LEU A 17 -10.68 -15.92 -12.89
C LEU A 17 -11.74 -15.10 -12.15
N SER A 18 -12.96 -14.98 -12.65
CA SER A 18 -14.08 -14.33 -11.94
C SER A 18 -15.12 -15.37 -11.55
N PRO A 19 -15.26 -15.67 -10.25
CA PRO A 19 -16.32 -16.55 -9.77
C PRO A 19 -17.71 -15.91 -9.85
N THR A 20 -17.91 -14.93 -10.74
CA THR A 20 -19.15 -14.21 -10.90
C THR A 20 -20.23 -15.02 -11.61
N LYS A 21 -21.48 -14.82 -11.22
CA LYS A 21 -22.64 -15.45 -11.85
C LYS A 21 -22.86 -14.92 -13.27
N ASN A 22 -23.24 -15.80 -14.21
CA ASN A 22 -23.82 -15.37 -15.48
C ASN A 22 -25.25 -14.83 -15.25
N LEU A 23 -25.33 -13.54 -14.90
CA LEU A 23 -26.58 -12.87 -14.62
C LEU A 23 -27.31 -12.54 -15.92
N THR A 24 -28.60 -12.88 -16.00
CA THR A 24 -29.46 -12.61 -17.17
C THR A 24 -30.80 -12.01 -16.75
N GLY A 25 -31.42 -11.25 -17.63
CA GLY A 25 -32.76 -10.73 -17.44
C GLY A 25 -32.93 -9.76 -16.28
N LEU A 26 -33.96 -9.99 -15.43
CA LEU A 26 -34.28 -9.12 -14.30
C LEU A 26 -33.17 -9.01 -13.26
N HIS A 27 -32.48 -10.10 -12.98
CA HIS A 27 -31.40 -10.13 -11.98
C HIS A 27 -30.24 -9.21 -12.34
N LEU A 28 -29.83 -9.17 -13.61
CA LEU A 28 -28.80 -8.24 -14.10
C LEU A 28 -29.23 -6.80 -13.88
N LYS A 29 -30.52 -6.46 -14.17
CA LYS A 29 -31.05 -5.10 -13.97
C LYS A 29 -31.09 -4.70 -12.50
N ILE A 30 -31.40 -5.62 -11.59
CA ILE A 30 -31.39 -5.36 -10.13
C ILE A 30 -29.97 -5.09 -9.65
N VAL A 31 -29.01 -5.93 -10.03
CA VAL A 31 -27.58 -5.73 -9.65
C VAL A 31 -27.06 -4.40 -10.19
N ALA A 32 -27.35 -4.09 -11.46
CA ALA A 32 -26.95 -2.82 -12.08
C ALA A 32 -27.59 -1.62 -11.35
N ALA A 33 -28.88 -1.70 -10.99
CA ALA A 33 -29.56 -0.64 -10.27
C ALA A 33 -28.95 -0.40 -8.88
N ILE A 34 -28.68 -1.46 -8.11
CA ILE A 34 -28.05 -1.35 -6.78
C ILE A 34 -26.63 -0.76 -6.91
N ALA A 35 -25.85 -1.20 -7.90
CA ALA A 35 -24.51 -0.70 -8.17
C ALA A 35 -24.51 0.79 -8.51
N ILE A 36 -25.44 1.23 -9.37
CA ILE A 36 -25.59 2.65 -9.74
C ILE A 36 -26.03 3.48 -8.53
N ILE A 37 -26.99 3.00 -7.73
CA ILE A 37 -27.42 3.69 -6.50
C ILE A 37 -26.25 3.86 -5.53
N TRP A 38 -25.40 2.83 -5.36
CA TRP A 38 -24.20 2.93 -4.53
C TRP A 38 -23.23 3.97 -5.05
N SER A 39 -22.97 4.01 -6.36
CA SER A 39 -22.11 5.02 -6.99
C SER A 39 -22.66 6.45 -6.82
N LEU A 40 -23.97 6.62 -6.94
CA LEU A 40 -24.63 7.91 -6.71
C LEU A 40 -24.57 8.33 -5.23
N PHE A 41 -24.77 7.39 -4.30
CA PHE A 41 -24.61 7.64 -2.87
C PHE A 41 -23.19 8.14 -2.56
N GLN A 42 -22.18 7.51 -3.11
CA GLN A 42 -20.78 7.90 -2.89
C GLN A 42 -20.45 9.28 -3.49
N LEU A 43 -20.96 9.59 -4.66
CA LEU A 43 -20.82 10.93 -5.27
C LEU A 43 -21.53 11.99 -4.43
N TRP A 44 -22.73 11.68 -3.93
CA TRP A 44 -23.47 12.58 -3.04
C TRP A 44 -22.69 12.83 -1.75
N TYR A 45 -22.21 11.76 -1.10
CA TYR A 45 -21.47 11.83 0.16
C TYR A 45 -20.21 12.70 0.06
N ALA A 46 -19.46 12.58 -1.03
CA ALA A 46 -18.21 13.33 -1.24
C ALA A 46 -18.44 14.74 -1.82
N SER A 47 -19.65 15.06 -2.27
CA SER A 47 -19.97 16.35 -2.89
C SER A 47 -20.16 17.46 -1.85
N PRO A 48 -20.11 18.74 -2.24
CA PRO A 48 -20.52 19.83 -1.38
C PRO A 48 -22.04 19.93 -1.17
N PHE A 49 -22.84 19.18 -1.95
CA PHE A 49 -24.32 19.30 -1.97
C PHE A 49 -24.99 19.02 -0.63
N PRO A 50 -24.60 18.00 0.18
CA PRO A 50 -25.18 17.78 1.50
C PRO A 50 -25.12 19.01 2.39
N PHE A 51 -24.00 19.75 2.33
CA PHE A 51 -23.82 21.00 3.11
C PHE A 51 -24.59 22.17 2.54
N TRP A 52 -24.66 22.30 1.19
CA TRP A 52 -25.38 23.41 0.56
C TRP A 52 -26.90 23.31 0.73
N PHE A 53 -27.42 22.07 0.63
CA PHE A 53 -28.86 21.84 0.73
C PHE A 53 -29.33 21.46 2.13
N ASN A 54 -28.41 21.22 3.07
CA ASN A 54 -28.68 20.73 4.43
C ASN A 54 -29.53 19.44 4.44
N ILE A 55 -29.26 18.54 3.47
CA ILE A 55 -29.98 17.28 3.28
C ILE A 55 -29.00 16.14 3.09
N GLY A 56 -29.24 14.99 3.76
CA GLY A 56 -28.45 13.78 3.57
C GLY A 56 -27.00 13.91 4.04
N MET A 57 -26.77 14.67 5.13
CA MET A 57 -25.51 14.69 5.84
C MET A 57 -25.40 13.41 6.68
N PHE A 58 -24.50 12.52 6.27
CA PHE A 58 -24.25 11.27 6.98
C PHE A 58 -23.12 11.46 8.00
N LYS A 59 -23.33 10.98 9.23
CA LYS A 59 -22.26 10.84 10.23
C LYS A 59 -21.32 9.70 9.81
N GLY A 60 -20.08 9.65 10.36
CA GLY A 60 -19.06 8.70 9.95
C GLY A 60 -19.51 7.22 10.00
N LEU A 61 -19.98 6.73 11.17
CA LEU A 61 -20.40 5.33 11.33
C LEU A 61 -21.61 4.95 10.46
N PRO A 62 -22.70 5.73 10.40
CA PRO A 62 -23.82 5.48 9.49
C PRO A 62 -23.42 5.39 8.01
N ALA A 63 -22.53 6.26 7.53
CA ALA A 63 -22.05 6.21 6.15
C ALA A 63 -21.29 4.92 5.87
N ARG A 64 -20.42 4.49 6.81
CA ARG A 64 -19.67 3.23 6.74
C ARG A 64 -20.58 2.02 6.72
N ALA A 65 -21.66 2.04 7.52
CA ALA A 65 -22.66 0.97 7.57
C ALA A 65 -23.44 0.86 6.25
N ILE A 66 -23.91 1.98 5.67
CA ILE A 66 -24.56 1.99 4.36
C ILE A 66 -23.62 1.44 3.28
N HIS A 67 -22.36 1.89 3.25
CA HIS A 67 -21.37 1.45 2.29
C HIS A 67 -21.13 -0.07 2.36
N LEU A 68 -20.91 -0.62 3.56
CA LEU A 68 -20.77 -2.05 3.75
C LEU A 68 -22.04 -2.82 3.40
N GLY A 69 -23.22 -2.25 3.69
CA GLY A 69 -24.51 -2.82 3.32
C GLY A 69 -24.64 -3.02 1.81
N PHE A 70 -24.26 -2.03 1.00
CA PHE A 70 -24.20 -2.17 -0.46
C PHE A 70 -23.21 -3.24 -0.90
N ALA A 71 -22.00 -3.24 -0.32
CA ALA A 71 -20.97 -4.23 -0.64
C ALA A 71 -21.43 -5.66 -0.35
N LEU A 72 -22.01 -5.92 0.83
CA LEU A 72 -22.56 -7.22 1.21
C LEU A 72 -23.72 -7.64 0.28
N THR A 73 -24.65 -6.72 0.01
CA THR A 73 -25.77 -6.99 -0.88
C THR A 73 -25.29 -7.45 -2.25
N LEU A 74 -24.41 -6.69 -2.87
CA LEU A 74 -23.88 -7.01 -4.20
C LEU A 74 -23.04 -8.29 -4.17
N ALA A 75 -22.26 -8.54 -3.10
CA ALA A 75 -21.45 -9.74 -3.00
C ALA A 75 -22.27 -11.01 -3.14
N PHE A 76 -23.37 -11.15 -2.41
CA PHE A 76 -24.21 -12.35 -2.48
C PHE A 76 -25.01 -12.45 -3.79
N LEU A 77 -25.32 -11.33 -4.42
CA LEU A 77 -25.96 -11.31 -5.74
C LEU A 77 -24.99 -11.66 -6.88
N ILE A 78 -23.69 -11.38 -6.75
CA ILE A 78 -22.70 -11.56 -7.80
C ILE A 78 -21.95 -12.89 -7.62
N TYR A 79 -21.51 -13.23 -6.40
CA TYR A 79 -20.75 -14.45 -6.11
C TYR A 79 -21.70 -15.58 -5.69
N PRO A 80 -21.80 -16.70 -6.44
CA PRO A 80 -22.75 -17.78 -6.17
C PRO A 80 -22.35 -18.65 -4.98
N THR A 81 -23.34 -19.24 -4.30
CA THR A 81 -23.11 -20.32 -3.32
C THR A 81 -22.47 -21.54 -3.99
N PHE A 82 -22.91 -21.88 -5.20
CA PHE A 82 -22.39 -22.99 -6.00
C PHE A 82 -21.95 -22.50 -7.37
N LYS A 83 -20.75 -22.88 -7.82
CA LYS A 83 -20.18 -22.50 -9.13
C LYS A 83 -21.18 -22.83 -10.27
N GLY A 84 -21.42 -21.85 -11.15
CA GLY A 84 -22.23 -22.03 -12.37
C GLY A 84 -23.75 -21.99 -12.19
N LYS A 85 -24.29 -21.69 -10.99
CA LYS A 85 -25.75 -21.65 -10.75
C LYS A 85 -26.29 -20.21 -10.72
N LYS A 86 -27.59 -20.09 -11.04
CA LYS A 86 -28.40 -18.86 -10.88
C LYS A 86 -28.46 -18.43 -9.41
N ILE A 87 -28.83 -17.19 -9.14
CA ILE A 87 -29.05 -16.68 -7.78
C ILE A 87 -30.06 -17.61 -7.07
N SER A 88 -29.66 -18.12 -5.90
CA SER A 88 -30.51 -18.95 -5.07
C SER A 88 -31.35 -18.06 -4.15
N ILE A 89 -32.48 -18.56 -3.67
CA ILE A 89 -33.29 -17.88 -2.65
C ILE A 89 -32.45 -17.63 -1.40
N LEU A 90 -31.54 -18.55 -1.05
CA LEU A 90 -30.62 -18.42 0.06
C LEU A 90 -29.67 -17.21 -0.12
N ASP A 91 -29.16 -17.00 -1.34
CA ASP A 91 -28.31 -15.82 -1.63
C ASP A 91 -29.07 -14.51 -1.40
N ILE A 92 -30.37 -14.47 -1.78
CA ILE A 92 -31.21 -13.29 -1.57
C ILE A 92 -31.46 -13.07 -0.07
N ILE A 93 -31.78 -14.11 0.68
CA ILE A 93 -32.02 -14.03 2.12
C ILE A 93 -30.78 -13.50 2.84
N ILE A 94 -29.60 -14.09 2.58
CA ILE A 94 -28.35 -13.65 3.21
C ILE A 94 -28.00 -12.21 2.81
N SER A 95 -28.20 -11.86 1.54
CA SER A 95 -28.01 -10.51 1.04
C SER A 95 -28.85 -9.48 1.79
N VAL A 96 -30.15 -9.74 1.92
CA VAL A 96 -31.09 -8.87 2.64
C VAL A 96 -30.74 -8.81 4.13
N THR A 97 -30.48 -9.96 4.76
CA THR A 97 -30.09 -10.00 6.18
C THR A 97 -28.82 -9.20 6.45
N GLY A 98 -27.80 -9.31 5.60
CA GLY A 98 -26.56 -8.52 5.73
C GLY A 98 -26.82 -7.02 5.60
N ALA A 99 -27.66 -6.62 4.64
CA ALA A 99 -28.07 -5.22 4.51
C ALA A 99 -28.84 -4.72 5.76
N LEU A 100 -29.76 -5.53 6.31
CA LEU A 100 -30.51 -5.17 7.52
C LEU A 100 -29.61 -5.05 8.75
N CYS A 101 -28.60 -5.92 8.90
CA CYS A 101 -27.60 -5.79 9.98
C CYS A 101 -26.81 -4.47 9.90
N CYS A 102 -26.48 -4.01 8.69
CA CYS A 102 -25.83 -2.72 8.48
C CYS A 102 -26.82 -1.55 8.69
N LEU A 103 -28.05 -1.64 8.16
CA LEU A 103 -29.05 -0.60 8.31
C LEU A 103 -29.51 -0.41 9.77
N TYR A 104 -29.43 -1.46 10.59
CA TYR A 104 -29.61 -1.33 12.02
C TYR A 104 -28.74 -0.26 12.63
N ILE A 105 -27.44 -0.26 12.31
CA ILE A 105 -26.48 0.75 12.77
C ILE A 105 -26.87 2.14 12.29
N TYR A 106 -27.36 2.28 11.05
CA TYR A 106 -27.79 3.56 10.51
C TYR A 106 -28.99 4.13 11.27
N PHE A 107 -30.04 3.34 11.50
CA PHE A 107 -31.26 3.81 12.14
C PHE A 107 -31.12 4.02 13.64
N PHE A 108 -30.30 3.24 14.32
CA PHE A 108 -30.14 3.27 15.78
C PHE A 108 -28.82 3.91 16.25
N TYR A 109 -28.15 4.66 15.37
CA TYR A 109 -26.84 5.24 15.63
C TYR A 109 -26.78 6.05 16.93
N ASP A 110 -27.67 7.02 17.10
CA ASP A 110 -27.66 7.89 18.27
C ASP A 110 -27.89 7.08 19.57
N GLN A 111 -28.77 6.09 19.54
CA GLN A 111 -29.01 5.19 20.68
C GLN A 111 -27.82 4.29 21.01
N LEU A 112 -27.06 3.84 19.98
CA LEU A 112 -25.84 3.06 20.17
C LEU A 112 -24.74 3.90 20.84
N VAL A 113 -24.59 5.15 20.43
CA VAL A 113 -23.63 6.09 21.01
C VAL A 113 -24.00 6.40 22.47
N ASP A 114 -25.25 6.70 22.75
CA ASP A 114 -25.72 7.05 24.09
C ASP A 114 -25.52 5.92 25.11
N ARG A 115 -25.58 4.65 24.66
CA ARG A 115 -25.40 3.48 25.54
C ARG A 115 -23.95 3.08 25.78
N GLY A 116 -22.99 3.70 25.12
CA GLY A 116 -21.56 3.50 25.40
C GLY A 116 -21.09 2.04 25.37
N GLY A 117 -21.55 1.24 24.42
CA GLY A 117 -21.14 -0.17 24.25
C GLY A 117 -21.97 -1.20 25.05
N VAL A 118 -22.98 -0.79 25.80
CA VAL A 118 -23.93 -1.70 26.45
C VAL A 118 -24.94 -2.20 25.41
N LEU A 119 -24.97 -3.53 25.20
CA LEU A 119 -25.85 -4.17 24.22
C LEU A 119 -27.30 -4.15 24.67
N LEU A 120 -28.21 -3.88 23.73
CA LEU A 120 -29.64 -3.88 23.99
C LEU A 120 -30.18 -5.31 24.12
N ASN A 121 -30.88 -5.54 25.21
CA ASN A 121 -31.63 -6.74 25.47
C ASN A 121 -33.10 -6.39 25.54
N ILE A 122 -33.98 -7.06 24.76
CA ILE A 122 -35.42 -6.90 24.79
C ILE A 122 -36.02 -7.95 25.70
N ILE A 123 -36.70 -7.52 26.75
CA ILE A 123 -37.42 -8.43 27.67
C ILE A 123 -38.79 -8.72 27.08
N ILE A 124 -39.02 -9.98 26.67
CA ILE A 124 -40.29 -10.45 26.16
C ILE A 124 -41.01 -11.26 27.25
N GLY A 125 -42.09 -10.69 27.81
CA GLY A 125 -42.77 -11.33 28.94
C GLY A 125 -41.97 -11.32 30.21
N LYS A 126 -42.28 -12.24 31.17
CA LYS A 126 -41.66 -12.26 32.48
C LYS A 126 -40.27 -12.93 32.53
N ASN A 127 -39.90 -13.79 31.55
CA ASN A 127 -38.73 -14.69 31.67
C ASN A 127 -37.85 -14.80 30.42
N PHE A 128 -38.13 -14.10 29.34
CA PHE A 128 -37.34 -14.22 28.10
C PHE A 128 -36.62 -12.93 27.78
N ASN A 129 -35.29 -12.97 27.90
CA ASN A 129 -34.42 -11.87 27.56
C ASN A 129 -33.79 -12.13 26.19
N LEU A 130 -34.16 -11.39 25.17
CA LEU A 130 -33.66 -11.52 23.80
C LEU A 130 -32.49 -10.55 23.57
N PRO A 131 -31.29 -11.05 23.42
CA PRO A 131 -30.11 -10.21 23.18
C PRO A 131 -30.06 -9.77 21.71
N VAL A 132 -30.87 -8.78 21.32
CA VAL A 132 -31.07 -8.37 19.92
C VAL A 132 -29.80 -7.92 19.25
N GLU A 133 -29.02 -7.07 19.89
CA GLU A 133 -27.77 -6.55 19.29
C GLU A 133 -26.67 -7.59 19.23
N LEU A 134 -26.64 -8.53 20.16
CA LEU A 134 -25.74 -9.68 20.09
C LEU A 134 -26.06 -10.56 18.86
N ILE A 135 -27.36 -10.78 18.59
CA ILE A 135 -27.79 -11.57 17.44
C ILE A 135 -27.47 -10.82 16.14
N ILE A 136 -27.80 -9.53 16.05
CA ILE A 136 -27.54 -8.71 14.86
C ILE A 136 -26.04 -8.65 14.56
N GLY A 137 -25.22 -8.36 15.56
CA GLY A 137 -23.76 -8.26 15.40
C GLY A 137 -23.13 -9.60 15.04
N SER A 138 -23.52 -10.69 15.71
CA SER A 138 -23.02 -12.05 15.38
C SER A 138 -23.43 -12.44 13.95
N CYS A 139 -24.66 -12.18 13.56
CA CYS A 139 -25.14 -12.44 12.21
C CYS A 139 -24.37 -11.62 11.17
N GLY A 140 -24.14 -10.33 11.43
CA GLY A 140 -23.37 -9.45 10.56
C GLY A 140 -21.93 -9.92 10.37
N ILE A 141 -21.25 -10.31 11.45
CA ILE A 141 -19.88 -10.86 11.40
C ILE A 141 -19.84 -12.14 10.57
N LEU A 142 -20.76 -13.08 10.79
CA LEU A 142 -20.81 -14.34 10.05
C LEU A 142 -21.10 -14.12 8.56
N ILE A 143 -22.02 -13.20 8.24
CA ILE A 143 -22.34 -12.83 6.85
C ILE A 143 -21.12 -12.17 6.18
N LEU A 144 -20.39 -11.30 6.88
CA LEU A 144 -19.17 -10.68 6.37
C LEU A 144 -18.08 -11.74 6.07
N LEU A 145 -17.87 -12.70 6.99
CA LEU A 145 -16.91 -13.80 6.78
C LEU A 145 -17.32 -14.67 5.58
N GLU A 146 -18.61 -14.96 5.41
CA GLU A 146 -19.11 -15.72 4.26
C GLU A 146 -18.98 -14.91 2.95
N ALA A 147 -19.26 -13.61 2.96
CA ALA A 147 -19.03 -12.73 1.81
C ALA A 147 -17.52 -12.71 1.43
N THR A 148 -16.65 -12.65 2.42
CA THR A 148 -15.19 -12.71 2.23
C THR A 148 -14.75 -14.02 1.61
N ARG A 149 -15.28 -15.15 2.10
CA ARG A 149 -15.00 -16.47 1.54
C ARG A 149 -15.37 -16.56 0.05
N ARG A 150 -16.50 -15.94 -0.33
CA ARG A 150 -16.99 -15.97 -1.71
C ARG A 150 -16.24 -15.02 -2.65
N ALA A 151 -15.97 -13.80 -2.19
CA ALA A 151 -15.39 -12.75 -3.03
C ALA A 151 -13.87 -12.81 -3.11
N ILE A 152 -13.19 -13.25 -2.05
CA ILE A 152 -11.73 -13.18 -1.91
C ILE A 152 -11.14 -14.58 -1.76
N GLY A 153 -11.78 -15.43 -0.94
CA GLY A 153 -11.31 -16.77 -0.66
C GLY A 153 -11.08 -17.04 0.83
N LEU A 154 -10.58 -18.23 1.13
CA LEU A 154 -10.40 -18.72 2.50
C LEU A 154 -9.27 -18.03 3.30
N PRO A 155 -8.15 -17.59 2.73
CA PRO A 155 -7.00 -17.12 3.52
C PRO A 155 -7.37 -16.01 4.51
N LEU A 156 -8.04 -14.95 4.04
CA LEU A 156 -8.44 -13.82 4.87
C LEU A 156 -9.47 -14.23 5.94
N VAL A 157 -10.39 -15.15 5.60
CA VAL A 157 -11.38 -15.67 6.55
C VAL A 157 -10.69 -16.44 7.68
N ILE A 158 -9.73 -17.30 7.36
CA ILE A 158 -8.99 -18.08 8.37
C ILE A 158 -8.26 -17.12 9.32
N ILE A 159 -7.56 -16.13 8.79
CA ILE A 159 -6.85 -15.15 9.61
C ILE A 159 -7.84 -14.40 10.51
N ALA A 160 -8.95 -13.88 9.97
CA ALA A 160 -9.95 -13.14 10.74
C ALA A 160 -10.58 -14.02 11.85
N VAL A 161 -10.91 -15.29 11.55
CA VAL A 161 -11.44 -16.24 12.53
C VAL A 161 -10.40 -16.55 13.61
N CYS A 162 -9.13 -16.75 13.27
CA CYS A 162 -8.06 -16.93 14.24
C CYS A 162 -7.95 -15.75 15.21
N PHE A 163 -8.06 -14.51 14.71
CA PHE A 163 -8.03 -13.32 15.56
C PHE A 163 -9.28 -13.16 16.42
N LEU A 164 -10.47 -13.55 15.95
CA LEU A 164 -11.69 -13.59 16.76
C LEU A 164 -11.56 -14.64 17.89
N LEU A 165 -11.06 -15.85 17.56
CA LEU A 165 -10.81 -16.90 18.56
C LEU A 165 -9.74 -16.47 19.56
N PHE A 166 -8.67 -15.83 19.11
CA PHE A 166 -7.65 -15.27 19.99
C PHE A 166 -8.24 -14.23 20.95
N SER A 167 -9.08 -13.31 20.45
CA SER A 167 -9.74 -12.31 21.29
C SER A 167 -10.66 -12.93 22.35
N TYR A 168 -11.35 -14.04 22.01
CA TYR A 168 -12.24 -14.74 22.94
C TYR A 168 -11.47 -15.64 23.92
N PHE A 169 -10.54 -16.45 23.40
CA PHE A 169 -9.79 -17.46 24.17
C PHE A 169 -8.43 -16.95 24.66
N GLY A 170 -8.18 -15.66 24.75
CA GLY A 170 -6.89 -15.07 25.09
C GLY A 170 -6.24 -15.59 26.39
N ARG A 171 -7.03 -16.09 27.35
CA ARG A 171 -6.53 -16.71 28.59
C ARG A 171 -5.76 -18.02 28.36
N TYR A 172 -6.02 -18.69 27.24
CA TYR A 172 -5.38 -19.97 26.88
C TYR A 172 -4.22 -19.77 25.89
N ALA A 173 -3.95 -18.52 25.48
CA ALA A 173 -2.83 -18.21 24.64
C ALA A 173 -1.49 -18.39 25.38
N PRO A 174 -0.37 -18.57 24.68
CA PRO A 174 0.96 -18.59 25.27
C PRO A 174 1.19 -17.36 26.18
N GLU A 175 1.89 -17.54 27.29
CA GLU A 175 2.02 -16.54 28.35
C GLU A 175 2.39 -15.14 27.84
N ILE A 176 3.31 -15.07 26.87
CA ILE A 176 3.82 -13.79 26.31
C ILE A 176 2.72 -12.99 25.58
N ILE A 177 1.75 -13.67 24.94
CA ILE A 177 0.65 -13.03 24.21
C ILE A 177 -0.70 -13.22 24.88
N SER A 178 -0.72 -13.81 26.09
CA SER A 178 -1.95 -14.04 26.84
C SER A 178 -2.61 -12.73 27.27
N HIS A 179 -3.94 -12.75 27.33
CA HIS A 179 -4.74 -11.63 27.82
C HIS A 179 -6.03 -12.14 28.46
N GLY A 180 -6.79 -11.27 29.15
CA GLY A 180 -7.95 -11.67 29.95
C GLY A 180 -9.11 -12.32 29.18
N GLY A 181 -9.08 -12.33 27.84
CA GLY A 181 -10.17 -12.78 26.98
C GLY A 181 -11.37 -11.82 27.01
N LEU A 182 -12.09 -11.71 25.89
CA LEU A 182 -13.30 -10.92 25.82
C LEU A 182 -14.53 -11.79 25.99
N SER A 183 -15.55 -11.31 26.72
CA SER A 183 -16.86 -11.96 26.72
C SER A 183 -17.49 -11.86 25.33
N LEU A 184 -18.41 -12.76 24.97
CA LEU A 184 -19.06 -12.76 23.66
C LEU A 184 -19.77 -11.42 23.37
N ASN A 185 -20.46 -10.86 24.37
CA ASN A 185 -21.12 -9.56 24.24
C ASN A 185 -20.11 -8.44 23.92
N ARG A 186 -18.98 -8.41 24.64
CA ARG A 186 -17.96 -7.40 24.40
C ARG A 186 -17.25 -7.59 23.07
N LEU A 187 -17.00 -8.85 22.67
CA LEU A 187 -16.39 -9.17 21.38
C LEU A 187 -17.29 -8.70 20.22
N VAL A 188 -18.56 -9.10 20.24
CA VAL A 188 -19.51 -8.75 19.16
C VAL A 188 -19.83 -7.27 19.15
N GLY A 189 -20.04 -6.63 20.31
CA GLY A 189 -20.26 -5.19 20.43
C GLY A 189 -19.10 -4.41 19.83
N PHE A 190 -17.89 -4.72 20.22
CA PHE A 190 -16.67 -4.06 19.71
C PHE A 190 -16.44 -4.30 18.23
N GLN A 191 -16.69 -5.53 17.74
CA GLN A 191 -16.42 -5.85 16.33
C GLN A 191 -17.48 -5.28 15.37
N TRP A 192 -18.77 -5.26 15.74
CA TRP A 192 -19.85 -4.89 14.81
C TRP A 192 -20.54 -3.56 15.11
N LEU A 193 -20.59 -3.12 16.37
CA LEU A 193 -21.37 -1.93 16.76
C LEU A 193 -20.50 -0.70 17.07
N ASP A 194 -19.18 -0.85 17.08
CA ASP A 194 -18.21 0.20 17.38
C ASP A 194 -17.48 0.71 16.12
N GLN A 195 -16.79 1.84 16.26
CA GLN A 195 -16.00 2.49 15.20
C GLN A 195 -14.53 2.04 15.15
N GLU A 196 -14.14 1.06 15.96
CA GLU A 196 -12.74 0.67 16.14
C GLU A 196 -12.33 -0.58 15.35
N ALA A 197 -13.28 -1.39 14.91
CA ALA A 197 -13.03 -2.67 14.24
C ALA A 197 -13.53 -2.68 12.79
N ILE A 198 -14.58 -3.45 12.48
CA ILE A 198 -15.14 -3.57 11.11
C ILE A 198 -15.49 -2.21 10.52
N PHE A 199 -16.12 -1.35 11.32
CA PHE A 199 -16.47 0.02 10.91
C PHE A 199 -15.40 1.04 11.29
N GLY A 200 -14.16 0.61 11.55
CA GLY A 200 -13.01 1.42 11.91
C GLY A 200 -12.42 2.25 10.75
N ILE A 201 -11.18 2.67 10.95
CA ILE A 201 -10.43 3.49 9.99
C ILE A 201 -10.44 2.88 8.57
N PRO A 202 -10.18 1.56 8.38
CA PRO A 202 -10.07 1.02 7.03
C PRO A 202 -11.34 1.20 6.20
N ILE A 203 -12.51 0.87 6.74
CA ILE A 203 -13.79 1.04 6.03
C ILE A 203 -14.17 2.53 5.89
N GLY A 204 -13.77 3.38 6.84
CA GLY A 204 -13.91 4.82 6.74
C GLY A 204 -13.20 5.36 5.50
N VAL A 205 -11.94 5.00 5.31
CA VAL A 205 -11.15 5.37 4.13
C VAL A 205 -11.77 4.82 2.83
N SER A 206 -12.39 3.63 2.90
CA SER A 206 -13.10 3.05 1.77
C SER A 206 -14.28 3.94 1.32
N VAL A 207 -15.04 4.47 2.28
CA VAL A 207 -16.15 5.40 2.04
C VAL A 207 -15.66 6.77 1.57
N ASP A 208 -14.65 7.31 2.25
CA ASP A 208 -14.21 8.69 2.05
C ASP A 208 -13.46 8.90 0.74
N PHE A 209 -12.64 7.91 0.32
CA PHE A 209 -11.71 8.07 -0.79
C PHE A 209 -11.74 6.94 -1.80
N ILE A 210 -11.55 5.67 -1.37
CA ILE A 210 -11.21 4.56 -2.27
C ILE A 210 -12.31 4.35 -3.30
N PHE A 211 -13.57 4.39 -2.90
CA PHE A 211 -14.69 4.19 -3.82
C PHE A 211 -14.66 5.17 -5.00
N LEU A 212 -14.42 6.44 -4.72
CA LEU A 212 -14.43 7.48 -5.75
C LEU A 212 -13.26 7.34 -6.72
N PHE A 213 -12.08 6.93 -6.25
CA PHE A 213 -10.95 6.66 -7.12
C PHE A 213 -11.19 5.44 -8.02
N VAL A 214 -11.80 4.39 -7.49
CA VAL A 214 -12.22 3.21 -8.27
C VAL A 214 -13.30 3.58 -9.29
N LEU A 215 -14.28 4.40 -8.90
CA LEU A 215 -15.31 4.92 -9.78
C LEU A 215 -14.74 5.78 -10.91
N PHE A 216 -13.83 6.71 -10.59
CA PHE A 216 -13.13 7.53 -11.57
C PHE A 216 -12.36 6.66 -12.59
N GLY A 217 -11.66 5.64 -12.10
CA GLY A 217 -10.97 4.67 -12.94
C GLY A 217 -11.90 3.94 -13.89
N ALA A 218 -13.03 3.43 -13.40
CA ALA A 218 -14.03 2.74 -14.20
C ALA A 218 -14.69 3.64 -15.27
N LEU A 219 -14.96 4.90 -14.92
CA LEU A 219 -15.48 5.90 -15.86
C LEU A 219 -14.46 6.22 -16.97
N LEU A 220 -13.20 6.39 -16.60
CA LEU A 220 -12.12 6.67 -17.54
C LEU A 220 -11.89 5.48 -18.50
N GLU A 221 -11.97 4.25 -17.98
CA GLU A 221 -11.89 3.02 -18.78
C GLU A 221 -13.05 2.92 -19.78
N THR A 222 -14.30 3.13 -19.32
CA THR A 222 -15.50 3.06 -20.19
C THR A 222 -15.54 4.16 -21.23
N ALA A 223 -14.95 5.32 -20.95
CA ALA A 223 -14.78 6.39 -21.93
C ALA A 223 -13.67 6.10 -22.98
N GLY A 224 -12.83 5.06 -22.77
CA GLY A 224 -11.77 4.65 -23.69
C GLY A 224 -10.35 5.07 -23.29
N GLY A 225 -10.17 5.63 -22.10
CA GLY A 225 -8.88 6.11 -21.59
C GLY A 225 -7.80 5.03 -21.51
N GLY A 226 -8.16 3.80 -21.10
CA GLY A 226 -7.21 2.69 -21.03
C GLY A 226 -6.57 2.35 -22.38
N LYS A 227 -7.37 2.28 -23.44
CA LYS A 227 -6.86 2.09 -24.81
C LYS A 227 -5.96 3.25 -25.26
N TYR A 228 -6.37 4.47 -24.98
CA TYR A 228 -5.58 5.65 -25.31
C TYR A 228 -4.19 5.62 -24.67
N PHE A 229 -4.10 5.29 -23.40
CA PHE A 229 -2.82 5.23 -22.69
C PHE A 229 -1.90 4.13 -23.24
N LEU A 230 -2.45 2.98 -23.60
CA LEU A 230 -1.68 1.92 -24.25
C LEU A 230 -1.18 2.35 -25.63
N ASP A 231 -2.05 2.90 -26.49
CA ASP A 231 -1.68 3.36 -27.81
C ASP A 231 -0.62 4.47 -27.73
N LEU A 232 -0.72 5.38 -26.75
CA LEU A 232 0.27 6.42 -26.48
C LEU A 232 1.62 5.83 -26.06
N ALA A 233 1.61 4.83 -25.16
CA ALA A 233 2.82 4.14 -24.72
C ALA A 233 3.52 3.43 -25.91
N PHE A 234 2.77 2.74 -26.78
CA PHE A 234 3.32 2.14 -27.99
C PHE A 234 3.87 3.19 -28.97
N ALA A 235 3.18 4.31 -29.13
CA ALA A 235 3.65 5.40 -29.98
C ALA A 235 4.97 6.02 -29.48
N MET A 236 5.17 6.11 -28.15
CA MET A 236 6.37 6.71 -27.54
C MET A 236 7.59 5.79 -27.63
N VAL A 237 7.45 4.50 -27.32
CA VAL A 237 8.62 3.62 -27.11
C VAL A 237 8.61 2.36 -27.96
N GLY A 238 7.60 2.11 -28.78
CA GLY A 238 7.44 0.87 -29.56
C GLY A 238 8.61 0.57 -30.49
N LYS A 239 9.22 1.59 -31.10
CA LYS A 239 10.40 1.48 -31.99
C LYS A 239 11.71 1.17 -31.24
N MET A 240 11.77 1.41 -29.92
CA MET A 240 12.97 1.14 -29.14
C MET A 240 13.26 -0.36 -29.08
N ARG A 241 14.52 -0.73 -28.87
CA ARG A 241 14.89 -2.14 -28.62
C ARG A 241 14.10 -2.70 -27.45
N GLY A 242 13.36 -3.81 -27.64
CA GLY A 242 12.40 -4.31 -26.67
C GLY A 242 11.19 -3.39 -26.47
N GLY A 243 10.82 -2.62 -27.48
CA GLY A 243 9.75 -1.62 -27.46
C GLY A 243 8.43 -2.11 -26.86
N PRO A 244 7.91 -3.28 -27.24
CA PRO A 244 6.67 -3.82 -26.67
C PRO A 244 6.71 -3.98 -25.14
N ALA A 245 7.83 -4.45 -24.61
CA ALA A 245 8.00 -4.58 -23.16
C ALA A 245 8.04 -3.20 -22.46
N LYS A 246 8.72 -2.24 -23.09
CA LYS A 246 8.74 -0.85 -22.59
C LYS A 246 7.36 -0.19 -22.66
N ALA A 247 6.63 -0.42 -23.75
CA ALA A 247 5.26 0.06 -23.90
C ALA A 247 4.30 -0.58 -22.88
N ALA A 248 4.48 -1.87 -22.59
CA ALA A 248 3.75 -2.54 -21.52
C ALA A 248 4.01 -1.88 -20.16
N ILE A 249 5.27 -1.55 -19.84
CA ILE A 249 5.65 -0.90 -18.58
C ILE A 249 5.00 0.49 -18.46
N LEU A 250 5.10 1.32 -19.50
CA LEU A 250 4.51 2.66 -19.47
C LEU A 250 2.97 2.60 -19.49
N GLY A 251 2.39 1.77 -20.36
CA GLY A 251 0.94 1.62 -20.47
C GLY A 251 0.33 1.05 -19.18
N SER A 252 0.92 -0.01 -18.62
CA SER A 252 0.49 -0.58 -17.35
C SER A 252 0.69 0.39 -16.18
N GLY A 253 1.73 1.23 -16.22
CA GLY A 253 1.91 2.32 -15.26
C GLY A 253 0.79 3.36 -15.33
N MET A 254 0.44 3.80 -16.53
CA MET A 254 -0.63 4.78 -16.75
C MET A 254 -2.01 4.23 -16.42
N THR A 255 -2.28 2.96 -16.74
CA THR A 255 -3.55 2.29 -16.39
C THR A 255 -3.57 1.84 -14.92
N GLY A 256 -2.43 1.52 -14.34
CA GLY A 256 -2.27 1.21 -12.91
C GLY A 256 -2.65 2.38 -11.99
N LEU A 257 -2.43 3.63 -12.44
CA LEU A 257 -2.95 4.83 -11.78
C LEU A 257 -4.48 4.81 -11.59
N ILE A 258 -5.18 4.00 -12.37
CA ILE A 258 -6.64 3.97 -12.45
C ILE A 258 -7.20 2.73 -11.76
N SER A 259 -6.57 1.55 -11.97
CA SER A 259 -7.13 0.27 -11.55
C SER A 259 -6.96 -0.03 -10.06
N GLY A 260 -5.89 0.49 -9.43
CA GLY A 260 -5.58 0.23 -8.01
C GLY A 260 -5.34 -1.25 -7.64
N SER A 261 -5.37 -2.17 -8.60
CA SER A 261 -5.21 -3.62 -8.43
C SER A 261 -4.24 -4.19 -9.45
N SER A 262 -3.20 -4.88 -8.96
CA SER A 262 -2.20 -5.56 -9.81
C SER A 262 -2.83 -6.61 -10.72
N ILE A 263 -3.76 -7.41 -10.19
CA ILE A 263 -4.45 -8.48 -10.92
C ILE A 263 -5.33 -7.91 -12.02
N ALA A 264 -6.18 -6.93 -11.68
CA ALA A 264 -7.07 -6.28 -12.64
C ALA A 264 -6.26 -5.59 -13.76
N ASN A 265 -5.17 -4.89 -13.38
CA ASN A 265 -4.29 -4.22 -14.35
C ASN A 265 -3.60 -5.25 -15.27
N THR A 266 -3.06 -6.35 -14.72
CA THR A 266 -2.46 -7.45 -15.50
C THR A 266 -3.44 -8.05 -16.51
N VAL A 267 -4.70 -8.23 -16.15
CA VAL A 267 -5.71 -8.76 -17.07
C VAL A 267 -6.07 -7.73 -18.14
N THR A 268 -6.25 -6.48 -17.76
CA THR A 268 -6.69 -5.42 -18.68
C THR A 268 -5.61 -5.08 -19.71
N THR A 269 -4.37 -4.82 -19.28
CA THR A 269 -3.26 -4.44 -20.16
C THR A 269 -2.60 -5.65 -20.81
N GLY A 270 -2.43 -6.74 -20.06
CA GLY A 270 -1.73 -7.95 -20.50
C GLY A 270 -2.40 -8.66 -21.67
N THR A 271 -3.73 -8.58 -21.81
CA THR A 271 -4.43 -9.13 -22.99
C THR A 271 -3.99 -8.48 -24.29
N PHE A 272 -3.46 -7.27 -24.26
CA PHE A 272 -2.92 -6.55 -25.42
C PHE A 272 -1.40 -6.66 -25.48
N THR A 273 -0.71 -6.41 -24.39
CA THR A 273 0.75 -6.26 -24.35
C THR A 273 1.48 -7.60 -24.44
N ILE A 274 1.01 -8.64 -23.76
CA ILE A 274 1.64 -9.97 -23.75
C ILE A 274 1.70 -10.58 -25.16
N PRO A 275 0.62 -10.61 -25.97
CA PRO A 275 0.69 -11.14 -27.33
C PRO A 275 1.71 -10.38 -28.21
N ILE A 276 1.82 -9.05 -28.05
CA ILE A 276 2.76 -8.23 -28.84
C ILE A 276 4.21 -8.51 -28.39
N MET A 277 4.47 -8.64 -27.09
CA MET A 277 5.79 -9.03 -26.58
C MET A 277 6.21 -10.42 -27.10
N LYS A 278 5.30 -11.37 -27.12
CA LYS A 278 5.56 -12.72 -27.68
C LYS A 278 5.86 -12.67 -29.19
N LYS A 279 5.09 -11.89 -29.96
CA LYS A 279 5.33 -11.69 -31.41
C LYS A 279 6.73 -11.15 -31.69
N THR A 280 7.29 -10.34 -30.78
CA THR A 280 8.65 -9.77 -30.92
C THR A 280 9.76 -10.62 -30.33
N GLY A 281 9.44 -11.83 -29.80
CA GLY A 281 10.43 -12.84 -29.41
C GLY A 281 10.67 -13.01 -27.91
N PHE A 282 9.87 -12.38 -27.03
CA PHE A 282 9.89 -12.72 -25.61
C PHE A 282 9.25 -14.10 -25.37
N SER A 283 9.80 -14.91 -24.44
CA SER A 283 9.15 -16.15 -24.02
C SER A 283 7.83 -15.87 -23.28
N ASN A 284 6.97 -16.88 -23.20
CA ASN A 284 5.68 -16.78 -22.50
C ASN A 284 5.84 -16.28 -21.06
N GLU A 285 6.79 -16.88 -20.33
CA GLU A 285 7.05 -16.57 -18.93
C GLU A 285 7.61 -15.15 -18.76
N LYS A 286 8.55 -14.72 -19.62
CA LYS A 286 9.15 -13.39 -19.55
C LYS A 286 8.16 -12.29 -19.92
N ALA A 287 7.34 -12.52 -20.96
CA ALA A 287 6.29 -11.57 -21.33
C ALA A 287 5.26 -11.42 -20.19
N GLY A 288 4.82 -12.54 -19.60
CA GLY A 288 3.96 -12.51 -18.42
C GLY A 288 4.61 -11.83 -17.22
N ALA A 289 5.87 -12.11 -16.93
CA ALA A 289 6.60 -11.55 -15.81
C ALA A 289 6.80 -10.02 -15.91
N ILE A 290 7.09 -9.50 -17.11
CA ILE A 290 7.20 -8.04 -17.35
C ILE A 290 5.85 -7.37 -17.08
N GLU A 291 4.77 -7.95 -17.58
CA GLU A 291 3.42 -7.42 -17.39
C GLU A 291 3.03 -7.40 -15.90
N VAL A 292 3.25 -8.51 -15.19
CA VAL A 292 2.99 -8.59 -13.75
C VAL A 292 3.79 -7.55 -12.96
N SER A 293 5.11 -7.48 -13.22
CA SER A 293 5.98 -6.52 -12.52
C SER A 293 5.62 -5.07 -12.82
N SER A 294 5.07 -4.79 -14.01
CA SER A 294 4.56 -3.48 -14.40
C SER A 294 3.25 -3.14 -13.67
N SER A 295 2.36 -4.11 -13.61
CA SER A 295 1.03 -3.97 -12.97
C SER A 295 1.14 -3.77 -11.46
N VAL A 296 2.07 -4.48 -10.80
CA VAL A 296 2.35 -4.28 -9.37
C VAL A 296 2.95 -2.89 -9.11
N ASN A 297 3.89 -2.44 -9.96
CA ASN A 297 4.43 -1.08 -9.87
C ASN A 297 3.37 0.01 -10.07
N GLY A 298 2.30 -0.26 -10.84
CA GLY A 298 1.19 0.68 -11.02
C GLY A 298 0.56 1.12 -9.71
N GLN A 299 0.53 0.25 -8.70
CA GLN A 299 0.02 0.58 -7.37
C GLN A 299 0.96 1.48 -6.55
N LEU A 300 2.22 1.63 -6.96
CA LEU A 300 3.18 2.52 -6.30
C LEU A 300 3.15 3.94 -6.87
N MET A 301 2.62 4.12 -8.08
CA MET A 301 2.76 5.39 -8.82
C MET A 301 1.76 6.44 -8.36
N PRO A 302 2.23 7.58 -7.78
CA PRO A 302 1.36 8.74 -7.55
C PRO A 302 0.79 9.33 -8.86
N PRO A 303 -0.35 10.03 -8.83
CA PRO A 303 -1.05 10.53 -7.65
C PRO A 303 -2.15 9.60 -7.10
N VAL A 304 -2.52 8.50 -7.76
CA VAL A 304 -3.63 7.66 -7.29
C VAL A 304 -3.12 6.54 -6.38
N MET A 305 -2.04 5.86 -6.77
CA MET A 305 -1.48 4.72 -6.02
C MET A 305 -2.51 3.58 -5.82
N GLY A 306 -2.19 2.59 -5.05
CA GLY A 306 -3.16 1.58 -4.61
C GLY A 306 -4.00 2.08 -3.42
N ALA A 307 -5.16 1.44 -3.21
CA ALA A 307 -6.08 1.79 -2.12
C ALA A 307 -5.42 1.82 -0.72
N ALA A 308 -4.35 1.05 -0.51
CA ALA A 308 -3.58 1.02 0.73
C ALA A 308 -2.96 2.38 1.09
N ALA A 309 -2.59 3.21 0.12
CA ALA A 309 -1.97 4.51 0.37
C ALA A 309 -2.92 5.50 1.07
N PHE A 310 -4.22 5.40 0.82
CA PHE A 310 -5.23 6.20 1.52
C PHE A 310 -5.39 5.75 2.98
N VAL A 311 -5.38 4.43 3.21
CA VAL A 311 -5.41 3.88 4.57
C VAL A 311 -4.14 4.26 5.33
N MET A 312 -2.99 4.28 4.65
CA MET A 312 -1.71 4.73 5.21
C MET A 312 -1.80 6.17 5.71
N ALA A 313 -2.34 7.09 4.94
CA ALA A 313 -2.52 8.48 5.34
C ALA A 313 -3.31 8.60 6.65
N SER A 314 -4.39 7.84 6.78
CA SER A 314 -5.24 7.83 7.98
C SER A 314 -4.57 7.15 9.18
N PHE A 315 -3.80 6.07 8.97
CA PHE A 315 -3.07 5.39 10.06
C PHE A 315 -1.95 6.25 10.65
N ILE A 316 -1.25 7.00 9.78
CA ILE A 316 -0.14 7.88 10.18
C ILE A 316 -0.67 9.23 10.71
N GLY A 317 -1.91 9.62 10.35
CA GLY A 317 -2.48 10.92 10.70
C GLY A 317 -1.94 12.08 9.86
N VAL A 318 -1.54 11.81 8.59
CA VAL A 318 -1.04 12.82 7.66
C VAL A 318 -1.99 13.00 6.48
N THR A 319 -1.80 14.08 5.73
CA THR A 319 -2.58 14.28 4.50
C THR A 319 -2.16 13.28 3.42
N TYR A 320 -3.08 12.91 2.53
CA TYR A 320 -2.75 12.05 1.39
C TYR A 320 -1.65 12.64 0.50
N PHE A 321 -1.60 13.97 0.40
CA PHE A 321 -0.54 14.65 -0.35
C PHE A 321 0.86 14.38 0.22
N GLU A 322 1.02 14.30 1.54
CA GLU A 322 2.31 13.95 2.15
C GLU A 322 2.74 12.51 1.75
N ILE A 323 1.79 11.56 1.72
CA ILE A 323 2.09 10.20 1.23
C ILE A 323 2.55 10.24 -0.23
N VAL A 324 1.82 10.97 -1.10
CA VAL A 324 2.17 11.16 -2.51
C VAL A 324 3.58 11.73 -2.67
N LYS A 325 3.91 12.80 -1.93
CA LYS A 325 5.21 13.46 -1.94
C LYS A 325 6.36 12.49 -1.62
N HIS A 326 6.22 11.72 -0.55
CA HIS A 326 7.26 10.81 -0.09
C HIS A 326 7.35 9.52 -0.94
N ALA A 327 6.25 9.07 -1.53
CA ALA A 327 6.25 7.90 -2.41
C ALA A 327 6.74 8.22 -3.84
N PHE A 328 6.78 9.49 -4.26
CA PHE A 328 7.01 9.89 -5.65
C PHE A 328 8.38 9.45 -6.18
N LEU A 329 9.46 9.80 -5.48
CA LEU A 329 10.82 9.48 -5.94
C LEU A 329 11.10 7.97 -5.98
N PRO A 330 10.79 7.17 -4.95
CA PRO A 330 10.95 5.72 -5.01
C PRO A 330 10.14 5.05 -6.13
N ALA A 331 8.93 5.53 -6.39
CA ALA A 331 8.10 5.01 -7.48
C ALA A 331 8.76 5.25 -8.86
N ILE A 332 9.21 6.47 -9.14
CA ILE A 332 9.91 6.79 -10.40
C ILE A 332 11.17 5.94 -10.56
N ILE A 333 11.97 5.81 -9.52
CA ILE A 333 13.19 4.99 -9.51
C ILE A 333 12.85 3.54 -9.85
N SER A 334 11.78 2.98 -9.24
CA SER A 334 11.33 1.62 -9.51
C SER A 334 10.88 1.43 -10.97
N TYR A 335 10.18 2.41 -11.57
CA TYR A 335 9.78 2.36 -12.98
C TYR A 335 10.97 2.43 -13.93
N ILE A 336 11.91 3.35 -13.70
CA ILE A 336 13.13 3.48 -14.52
C ILE A 336 13.95 2.18 -14.43
N ALA A 337 14.05 1.57 -13.27
CA ALA A 337 14.72 0.29 -13.10
C ALA A 337 14.04 -0.84 -13.89
N LEU A 338 12.69 -0.93 -13.88
CA LEU A 338 11.95 -1.92 -14.66
C LEU A 338 12.12 -1.69 -16.17
N PHE A 339 12.08 -0.44 -16.58
CA PHE A 339 12.33 -0.06 -17.97
C PHE A 339 13.72 -0.50 -18.43
N TYR A 340 14.72 -0.36 -17.56
CA TYR A 340 16.08 -0.83 -17.81
C TYR A 340 16.17 -2.36 -17.80
N ILE A 341 15.47 -3.08 -16.92
CA ILE A 341 15.36 -4.56 -16.97
C ILE A 341 14.86 -5.02 -18.33
N SER A 342 13.77 -4.41 -18.82
CA SER A 342 13.21 -4.77 -20.14
C SER A 342 14.21 -4.52 -21.27
N HIS A 343 15.06 -3.50 -21.16
CA HIS A 343 16.14 -3.23 -22.11
C HIS A 343 17.24 -4.30 -22.04
N LEU A 344 17.70 -4.66 -20.84
CA LEU A 344 18.70 -5.71 -20.65
C LEU A 344 18.21 -7.06 -21.15
N GLU A 345 16.95 -7.41 -20.90
CA GLU A 345 16.34 -8.64 -21.44
C GLU A 345 16.29 -8.64 -22.97
N ALA A 346 15.94 -7.51 -23.58
CA ALA A 346 15.96 -7.36 -25.03
C ALA A 346 17.39 -7.45 -25.62
N LEU A 347 18.40 -6.99 -24.88
CA LEU A 347 19.83 -7.16 -25.24
C LEU A 347 20.24 -8.62 -25.18
N LYS A 348 19.93 -9.34 -24.09
CA LYS A 348 20.25 -10.76 -23.91
C LYS A 348 19.63 -11.64 -25.02
N LEU A 349 18.42 -11.30 -25.43
CA LEU A 349 17.67 -12.05 -26.45
C LEU A 349 17.90 -11.53 -27.87
N ASN A 350 18.73 -10.52 -28.04
CA ASN A 350 19.01 -9.83 -29.31
C ASN A 350 17.73 -9.36 -30.04
N LEU A 351 16.71 -8.90 -29.30
CA LEU A 351 15.44 -8.42 -29.86
C LEU A 351 15.58 -7.05 -30.49
N LYS A 352 14.73 -6.77 -31.47
CA LYS A 352 14.54 -5.46 -32.10
C LYS A 352 13.33 -4.73 -31.50
N GLY A 353 13.05 -3.54 -31.97
CA GLY A 353 11.79 -2.83 -31.76
C GLY A 353 10.66 -3.36 -32.65
N MET A 354 9.49 -2.75 -32.54
CA MET A 354 8.38 -2.99 -33.47
C MET A 354 8.69 -2.37 -34.85
N ASP A 355 8.10 -2.98 -35.88
CA ASP A 355 8.17 -2.42 -37.22
C ASP A 355 7.42 -1.07 -37.30
N ASP A 356 7.91 -0.18 -38.14
CA ASP A 356 7.35 1.17 -38.28
C ASP A 356 5.85 1.19 -38.62
N ALA A 357 5.38 0.18 -39.36
CA ALA A 357 3.98 0.03 -39.74
C ALA A 357 3.05 -0.33 -38.58
N ASP A 358 3.59 -1.00 -37.54
CA ASP A 358 2.83 -1.47 -36.36
C ASP A 358 2.79 -0.40 -35.24
N VAL A 359 3.61 0.67 -35.31
CA VAL A 359 3.70 1.71 -34.28
C VAL A 359 2.75 2.87 -34.57
N PRO A 360 1.82 3.21 -33.65
CA PRO A 360 0.92 4.34 -33.82
C PRO A 360 1.68 5.67 -33.98
N ASN A 361 1.14 6.59 -34.77
CA ASN A 361 1.73 7.93 -34.93
C ASN A 361 1.58 8.74 -33.64
N LEU A 362 2.71 9.11 -33.01
CA LEU A 362 2.75 9.79 -31.71
C LEU A 362 1.89 11.05 -31.65
N ARG A 363 2.04 11.95 -32.62
CA ARG A 363 1.31 13.23 -32.64
C ARG A 363 -0.20 13.02 -32.80
N LYS A 364 -0.61 12.11 -33.69
CA LYS A 364 -2.03 11.81 -33.92
C LYS A 364 -2.63 11.13 -32.70
N THR A 365 -1.93 10.17 -32.10
CA THR A 365 -2.39 9.47 -30.89
C THR A 365 -2.49 10.43 -29.72
N PHE A 366 -1.46 11.25 -29.46
CA PHE A 366 -1.45 12.21 -28.37
C PHE A 366 -2.64 13.18 -28.46
N LEU A 367 -2.86 13.78 -29.65
CA LEU A 367 -3.94 14.74 -29.84
C LEU A 367 -5.34 14.10 -29.73
N SER A 368 -5.49 12.82 -30.10
CA SER A 368 -6.79 12.17 -30.08
C SER A 368 -7.35 11.94 -28.69
N GLY A 369 -6.51 11.94 -27.66
CA GLY A 369 -6.92 11.63 -26.27
C GLY A 369 -6.57 12.71 -25.25
N LEU A 370 -6.23 13.94 -25.68
CA LEU A 370 -5.95 15.06 -24.77
C LEU A 370 -7.05 15.30 -23.74
N HIS A 371 -8.30 15.05 -24.11
CA HIS A 371 -9.44 15.21 -23.23
C HIS A 371 -9.36 14.29 -21.98
N PHE A 372 -8.68 13.13 -22.04
CA PHE A 372 -8.47 12.26 -20.87
C PHE A 372 -7.44 12.83 -19.88
N LEU A 373 -6.54 13.72 -20.33
CA LEU A 373 -5.56 14.33 -19.45
C LEU A 373 -6.16 15.47 -18.62
N ILE A 374 -7.27 16.09 -19.06
CA ILE A 374 -7.92 17.20 -18.36
C ILE A 374 -8.40 16.79 -16.95
N PRO A 375 -9.18 15.70 -16.77
CA PRO A 375 -9.60 15.26 -15.43
C PRO A 375 -8.43 14.90 -14.51
N ILE A 376 -7.36 14.32 -15.07
CA ILE A 376 -6.14 14.00 -14.30
C ILE A 376 -5.44 15.31 -13.87
N PHE A 377 -5.36 16.29 -14.75
CA PHE A 377 -4.84 17.61 -14.41
C PHE A 377 -5.67 18.29 -13.32
N VAL A 378 -7.01 18.24 -13.42
CA VAL A 378 -7.91 18.75 -12.37
C VAL A 378 -7.63 18.07 -11.02
N LEU A 379 -7.49 16.73 -11.00
CA LEU A 379 -7.14 15.99 -9.78
C LEU A 379 -5.83 16.50 -9.17
N ILE A 380 -4.77 16.58 -9.97
CA ILE A 380 -3.45 17.00 -9.51
C ILE A 380 -3.49 18.47 -9.06
N TYR A 381 -4.13 19.35 -9.80
CA TYR A 381 -4.24 20.76 -9.48
C TYR A 381 -4.95 20.97 -8.12
N MET A 382 -6.07 20.29 -7.91
CA MET A 382 -6.82 20.41 -6.66
C MET A 382 -6.08 19.81 -5.48
N LEU A 383 -5.45 18.64 -5.67
CA LEU A 383 -4.74 17.95 -4.60
C LEU A 383 -3.40 18.62 -4.22
N VAL A 384 -2.61 19.02 -5.22
CA VAL A 384 -1.23 19.49 -5.05
C VAL A 384 -1.17 21.00 -4.86
N TYR A 385 -1.85 21.75 -5.72
CA TYR A 385 -1.78 23.23 -5.72
C TYR A 385 -2.78 23.85 -4.74
N LEU A 386 -4.06 23.47 -4.83
CA LEU A 386 -5.11 23.98 -3.94
C LEU A 386 -5.12 23.31 -2.56
N ARG A 387 -4.42 22.19 -2.39
CA ARG A 387 -4.33 21.46 -1.10
C ARG A 387 -5.69 20.99 -0.56
N PHE A 388 -6.64 20.71 -1.43
CA PHE A 388 -7.92 20.13 -1.04
C PHE A 388 -7.76 18.67 -0.59
N THR A 389 -8.76 18.18 0.15
CA THR A 389 -8.82 16.76 0.54
C THR A 389 -8.87 15.86 -0.70
N ALA A 390 -8.39 14.63 -0.57
CA ALA A 390 -8.42 13.66 -1.66
C ALA A 390 -9.86 13.39 -2.13
N SER A 391 -10.84 13.36 -1.21
CA SER A 391 -12.27 13.19 -1.52
C SER A 391 -12.80 14.29 -2.43
N TYR A 392 -12.57 15.54 -2.06
CA TYR A 392 -12.97 16.69 -2.87
C TYR A 392 -12.28 16.70 -4.23
N SER A 393 -10.97 16.46 -4.25
CA SER A 393 -10.17 16.49 -5.47
C SER A 393 -10.65 15.45 -6.48
N ILE A 394 -10.93 14.22 -6.04
CA ILE A 394 -11.41 13.16 -6.94
C ILE A 394 -12.87 13.35 -7.36
N PHE A 395 -13.72 13.94 -6.50
CA PHE A 395 -15.08 14.30 -6.86
C PHE A 395 -15.09 15.25 -8.06
N TYR A 396 -14.36 16.37 -7.99
CA TYR A 396 -14.28 17.33 -9.09
C TYR A 396 -13.60 16.76 -10.34
N ALA A 397 -12.58 15.91 -10.18
CA ALA A 397 -11.99 15.20 -11.30
C ALA A 397 -13.00 14.27 -12.00
N THR A 398 -13.84 13.57 -11.22
CA THR A 398 -14.89 12.69 -11.74
C THR A 398 -15.97 13.49 -12.50
N ILE A 399 -16.42 14.59 -11.95
CA ILE A 399 -17.38 15.48 -12.62
C ILE A 399 -16.77 16.07 -13.89
N SER A 400 -15.50 16.51 -13.83
CA SER A 400 -14.75 17.00 -15.00
C SER A 400 -14.66 15.92 -16.08
N LEU A 401 -14.39 14.66 -15.73
CA LEU A 401 -14.33 13.54 -16.68
C LEU A 401 -15.66 13.33 -17.40
N ILE A 402 -16.77 13.30 -16.66
CA ILE A 402 -18.10 13.11 -17.22
C ILE A 402 -18.44 14.25 -18.19
N PHE A 403 -18.10 15.49 -17.82
CA PHE A 403 -18.40 16.68 -18.63
C PHE A 403 -17.50 16.78 -19.88
N VAL A 404 -16.21 16.55 -19.72
CA VAL A 404 -15.25 16.59 -20.82
C VAL A 404 -15.52 15.49 -21.85
N ASN A 405 -15.89 14.29 -21.39
CA ASN A 405 -16.29 13.20 -22.27
C ASN A 405 -17.58 13.56 -23.07
N LEU A 406 -18.56 14.24 -22.44
CA LEU A 406 -19.74 14.75 -23.15
C LEU A 406 -19.33 15.72 -24.27
N ILE A 407 -18.52 16.73 -23.94
CA ILE A 407 -18.07 17.73 -24.92
C ILE A 407 -17.32 17.03 -26.07
N TYR A 408 -16.42 16.10 -25.77
CA TYR A 408 -15.68 15.36 -26.80
C TYR A 408 -16.62 14.58 -27.72
N LEU A 409 -17.62 13.90 -27.20
CA LEU A 409 -18.57 13.13 -28.00
C LEU A 409 -19.48 14.03 -28.84
N LEU A 410 -19.86 15.23 -28.34
CA LEU A 410 -20.62 16.21 -29.08
C LEU A 410 -19.82 16.79 -30.26
N ILE A 411 -18.52 16.99 -30.11
CA ILE A 411 -17.62 17.46 -31.17
C ILE A 411 -17.39 16.36 -32.21
N LYS A 412 -17.24 15.11 -31.76
CA LYS A 412 -16.90 13.98 -32.63
C LYS A 412 -18.08 13.48 -33.47
N ASN A 413 -19.29 13.49 -32.93
CA ASN A 413 -20.47 12.94 -33.56
C ASN A 413 -21.33 14.09 -34.17
N SER A 414 -21.66 13.95 -35.43
CA SER A 414 -22.54 14.93 -36.13
C SER A 414 -23.99 14.92 -35.63
N ASN A 415 -24.41 13.84 -34.93
CA ASN A 415 -25.78 13.66 -34.43
C ASN A 415 -25.83 13.82 -32.91
N LEU A 416 -26.48 14.88 -32.43
CA LEU A 416 -26.64 15.17 -30.98
C LEU A 416 -27.28 14.03 -30.20
N LYS A 417 -28.33 13.38 -30.74
CA LYS A 417 -29.03 12.28 -30.04
C LYS A 417 -28.12 11.06 -29.88
N GLU A 418 -27.30 10.79 -30.87
CA GLU A 418 -26.35 9.66 -30.83
C GLU A 418 -25.24 9.94 -29.82
N ALA A 419 -24.67 11.15 -29.85
CA ALA A 419 -23.66 11.58 -28.88
C ALA A 419 -24.17 11.46 -27.44
N LEU A 420 -25.36 11.98 -27.16
CA LEU A 420 -25.99 11.88 -25.82
C LEU A 420 -26.28 10.43 -25.41
N LYS A 421 -26.74 9.59 -26.34
CA LYS A 421 -26.99 8.17 -26.07
C LYS A 421 -25.69 7.42 -25.73
N VAL A 422 -24.62 7.65 -26.45
CA VAL A 422 -23.31 7.03 -26.19
C VAL A 422 -22.76 7.52 -24.86
N TRP A 423 -22.80 8.82 -24.60
CA TRP A 423 -22.34 9.40 -23.35
C TRP A 423 -23.10 8.84 -22.13
N PHE A 424 -24.45 8.81 -22.21
CA PHE A 424 -25.27 8.30 -21.12
C PHE A 424 -24.97 6.83 -20.86
N ASN A 425 -24.85 6.02 -21.92
CA ASN A 425 -24.52 4.60 -21.77
C ASN A 425 -23.13 4.38 -21.15
N GLN A 426 -22.10 5.13 -21.61
CA GLN A 426 -20.76 5.06 -21.03
C GLN A 426 -20.75 5.45 -19.56
N THR A 427 -21.47 6.48 -19.17
CA THR A 427 -21.57 6.96 -17.78
C THR A 427 -22.27 5.93 -16.90
N ILE A 428 -23.39 5.38 -17.34
CA ILE A 428 -24.15 4.35 -16.58
C ILE A 428 -23.31 3.08 -16.40
N VAL A 429 -22.68 2.59 -17.49
CA VAL A 429 -21.81 1.42 -17.43
C VAL A 429 -20.59 1.70 -16.54
N GLY A 430 -20.08 2.93 -16.55
CA GLY A 430 -18.98 3.34 -15.67
C GLY A 430 -19.38 3.32 -14.19
N PHE A 431 -20.58 3.80 -13.86
CA PHE A 431 -21.12 3.73 -12.49
C PHE A 431 -21.32 2.29 -12.02
N GLU A 432 -21.90 1.45 -12.87
CA GLU A 432 -22.08 0.03 -12.58
C GLU A 432 -20.73 -0.66 -12.33
N LYS A 433 -19.79 -0.53 -13.27
CA LYS A 433 -18.46 -1.16 -13.15
C LYS A 433 -17.67 -0.64 -11.93
N GLY A 434 -17.73 0.66 -11.65
CA GLY A 434 -17.06 1.25 -10.49
C GLY A 434 -17.52 0.62 -9.18
N ALA A 435 -18.84 0.51 -8.98
CA ALA A 435 -19.40 -0.15 -7.82
C ALA A 435 -19.07 -1.65 -7.76
N LEU A 436 -19.16 -2.37 -8.89
CA LEU A 436 -18.84 -3.80 -8.95
C LEU A 436 -17.37 -4.08 -8.62
N ASN A 437 -16.45 -3.25 -9.11
CA ASN A 437 -15.04 -3.34 -8.79
C ASN A 437 -14.76 -3.10 -7.29
N MET A 438 -15.62 -2.31 -6.65
CA MET A 438 -15.47 -1.97 -5.22
C MET A 438 -15.97 -3.06 -4.28
N VAL A 439 -16.84 -3.99 -4.73
CA VAL A 439 -17.43 -5.04 -3.86
C VAL A 439 -16.33 -5.84 -3.14
N GLY A 440 -15.39 -6.41 -3.88
CA GLY A 440 -14.30 -7.21 -3.29
C GLY A 440 -13.41 -6.39 -2.37
N VAL A 441 -13.10 -5.15 -2.76
CA VAL A 441 -12.24 -4.24 -1.99
C VAL A 441 -12.91 -3.85 -0.67
N GLY A 442 -14.19 -3.46 -0.69
CA GLY A 442 -14.95 -3.09 0.50
C GLY A 442 -15.06 -4.23 1.51
N ILE A 443 -15.36 -5.45 1.02
CA ILE A 443 -15.42 -6.66 1.86
C ILE A 443 -14.06 -6.99 2.47
N ALA A 444 -12.99 -6.93 1.68
CA ALA A 444 -11.63 -7.20 2.15
C ALA A 444 -11.21 -6.26 3.28
N ILE A 445 -11.48 -4.97 3.08
CA ILE A 445 -11.16 -3.91 4.05
C ILE A 445 -11.98 -4.06 5.33
N ALA A 446 -13.28 -4.35 5.21
CA ALA A 446 -14.13 -4.59 6.37
C ALA A 446 -13.67 -5.82 7.18
N THR A 447 -13.29 -6.91 6.51
CA THR A 447 -12.78 -8.11 7.17
C THR A 447 -11.41 -7.88 7.81
N ALA A 448 -10.53 -7.10 7.17
CA ALA A 448 -9.27 -6.66 7.78
C ALA A 448 -9.52 -5.82 9.05
N GLY A 449 -10.62 -5.07 9.11
CA GLY A 449 -11.08 -4.37 10.30
C GLY A 449 -11.30 -5.28 11.51
N ILE A 450 -11.72 -6.54 11.32
CA ILE A 450 -11.81 -7.54 12.41
C ILE A 450 -10.44 -7.74 13.06
N ILE A 451 -9.39 -7.83 12.26
CA ILE A 451 -8.01 -8.06 12.73
C ILE A 451 -7.51 -6.83 13.47
N VAL A 452 -7.71 -5.64 12.90
CA VAL A 452 -7.36 -4.35 13.54
C VAL A 452 -8.03 -4.23 14.89
N GLY A 453 -9.33 -4.50 14.96
CA GLY A 453 -10.10 -4.49 16.21
C GLY A 453 -9.61 -5.51 17.22
N ALA A 454 -9.26 -6.72 16.77
CA ALA A 454 -8.69 -7.75 17.64
C ALA A 454 -7.33 -7.32 18.20
N VAL A 455 -6.44 -6.78 17.37
CA VAL A 455 -5.12 -6.27 17.79
C VAL A 455 -5.28 -5.13 18.82
N GLY A 456 -6.17 -4.18 18.56
CA GLY A 456 -6.43 -3.05 19.45
C GLY A 456 -7.03 -3.47 20.79
N SER A 457 -8.09 -4.31 20.76
CA SER A 457 -8.81 -4.72 21.99
C SER A 457 -8.04 -5.68 22.89
N THR A 458 -7.04 -6.40 22.36
CA THR A 458 -6.24 -7.39 23.12
C THR A 458 -4.86 -6.86 23.52
N GLY A 459 -4.44 -5.72 22.99
CA GLY A 459 -3.08 -5.19 23.21
C GLY A 459 -1.98 -6.04 22.55
N LEU A 460 -2.33 -6.87 21.56
CA LEU A 460 -1.40 -7.78 20.90
C LEU A 460 -0.17 -7.10 20.33
N SER A 461 -0.30 -5.90 19.78
CA SER A 461 0.84 -5.15 19.24
C SER A 461 1.92 -4.89 20.30
N THR A 462 1.53 -4.55 21.53
CA THR A 462 2.46 -4.34 22.65
C THR A 462 3.18 -5.63 23.03
N ASN A 463 2.45 -6.76 23.07
CA ASN A 463 3.04 -8.05 23.37
C ASN A 463 3.98 -8.54 22.25
N LEU A 464 3.64 -8.26 20.99
CA LEU A 464 4.51 -8.57 19.85
C LEU A 464 5.84 -7.82 19.90
N ILE A 465 5.88 -6.59 20.41
CA ILE A 465 7.14 -5.87 20.64
C ILE A 465 8.06 -6.71 21.52
N ILE A 466 7.57 -7.18 22.66
CA ILE A 466 8.34 -8.00 23.62
C ILE A 466 8.84 -9.30 22.97
N VAL A 467 7.97 -10.01 22.24
CA VAL A 467 8.34 -11.25 21.53
C VAL A 467 9.46 -10.99 20.52
N ILE A 468 9.30 -9.95 19.71
CA ILE A 468 10.25 -9.64 18.64
C ILE A 468 11.57 -9.13 19.21
N GLU A 469 11.55 -8.29 20.25
CA GLU A 469 12.76 -7.89 20.98
C GLU A 469 13.53 -9.09 21.51
N SER A 470 12.83 -10.07 22.09
CA SER A 470 13.46 -11.28 22.58
C SER A 470 14.12 -12.14 21.50
N ILE A 471 13.54 -12.17 20.30
CA ILE A 471 14.06 -12.91 19.13
C ILE A 471 15.16 -12.12 18.41
N ALA A 472 14.92 -10.85 18.18
CA ALA A 472 15.83 -9.99 17.42
C ALA A 472 17.08 -9.60 18.24
N LYS A 473 17.00 -9.58 19.56
CA LYS A 473 18.12 -9.20 20.45
C LYS A 473 18.83 -7.94 19.99
N ASP A 474 18.06 -6.88 19.74
CA ASP A 474 18.52 -5.60 19.18
C ASP A 474 19.15 -5.67 17.77
N ASN A 475 19.04 -6.80 17.07
CA ASN A 475 19.54 -6.92 15.70
C ASN A 475 18.46 -6.49 14.69
N ILE A 476 18.62 -5.27 14.18
CA ILE A 476 17.70 -4.67 13.21
C ILE A 476 17.52 -5.51 11.94
N ILE A 477 18.55 -6.24 11.51
CA ILE A 477 18.50 -7.07 10.30
C ILE A 477 17.54 -8.24 10.51
N ILE A 478 17.58 -8.88 11.69
CA ILE A 478 16.64 -9.97 12.03
C ILE A 478 15.21 -9.43 12.08
N LEU A 479 14.99 -8.27 12.69
CA LEU A 479 13.68 -7.63 12.73
C LEU A 479 13.12 -7.38 11.33
N LEU A 480 13.89 -6.73 10.46
CA LEU A 480 13.47 -6.44 9.09
C LEU A 480 13.19 -7.73 8.31
N PHE A 481 14.02 -8.74 8.47
CA PHE A 481 13.84 -10.04 7.82
C PHE A 481 12.53 -10.73 8.27
N LEU A 482 12.27 -10.75 9.59
CA LEU A 482 11.02 -11.29 10.13
C LEU A 482 9.79 -10.52 9.60
N THR A 483 9.87 -9.19 9.54
CA THR A 483 8.78 -8.36 9.01
C THR A 483 8.55 -8.63 7.52
N ILE A 484 9.61 -8.76 6.72
CA ILE A 484 9.52 -9.10 5.30
C ILE A 484 8.82 -10.44 5.11
N ILE A 485 9.25 -11.47 5.86
CA ILE A 485 8.62 -12.78 5.81
C ILE A 485 7.15 -12.69 6.18
N LEU A 486 6.81 -11.96 7.24
CA LEU A 486 5.42 -11.79 7.67
C LEU A 486 4.58 -11.08 6.60
N CYS A 487 5.09 -10.01 5.99
CA CYS A 487 4.41 -9.33 4.87
C CYS A 487 4.14 -10.27 3.69
N LEU A 488 5.13 -11.08 3.33
CA LEU A 488 5.01 -12.02 2.21
C LEU A 488 4.05 -13.17 2.56
N LEU A 489 4.15 -13.75 3.75
CA LEU A 489 3.29 -14.86 4.19
C LEU A 489 1.83 -14.43 4.34
N LEU A 490 1.57 -13.33 5.03
CA LEU A 490 0.20 -12.82 5.19
C LEU A 490 -0.37 -12.31 3.87
N GLY A 491 0.48 -11.80 2.97
CA GLY A 491 0.07 -11.34 1.65
C GLY A 491 -0.30 -12.45 0.67
N MET A 492 0.04 -13.71 0.97
CA MET A 492 -0.30 -14.84 0.10
C MET A 492 -1.83 -15.04 0.05
N GLY A 493 -2.44 -14.66 -1.09
CA GLY A 493 -3.87 -14.82 -1.31
C GLY A 493 -4.75 -13.74 -0.70
N LEU A 494 -4.17 -12.64 -0.21
CA LEU A 494 -4.90 -11.45 0.23
C LEU A 494 -4.81 -10.33 -0.83
N PRO A 495 -5.87 -9.53 -1.01
CA PRO A 495 -5.75 -8.27 -1.74
C PRO A 495 -4.74 -7.34 -1.06
N THR A 496 -3.98 -6.59 -1.84
CA THR A 496 -2.88 -5.72 -1.36
C THR A 496 -3.29 -4.79 -0.21
N THR A 497 -4.48 -4.18 -0.30
CA THR A 497 -4.99 -3.27 0.73
C THR A 497 -5.25 -3.99 2.05
N ALA A 498 -5.87 -5.18 2.01
CA ALA A 498 -6.12 -5.98 3.21
C ALA A 498 -4.81 -6.44 3.84
N ASN A 499 -3.85 -6.91 3.02
CA ASN A 499 -2.52 -7.28 3.49
C ASN A 499 -1.83 -6.11 4.20
N TYR A 500 -1.81 -4.93 3.56
CA TYR A 500 -1.23 -3.73 4.16
C TYR A 500 -1.89 -3.40 5.51
N VAL A 501 -3.23 -3.39 5.60
CA VAL A 501 -3.97 -3.08 6.84
C VAL A 501 -3.57 -4.04 7.96
N VAL A 502 -3.55 -5.34 7.68
CA VAL A 502 -3.22 -6.38 8.66
C VAL A 502 -1.78 -6.25 9.14
N VAL A 503 -0.82 -6.17 8.22
CA VAL A 503 0.60 -6.12 8.59
C VAL A 503 0.96 -4.79 9.25
N ALA A 504 0.42 -3.67 8.78
CA ALA A 504 0.69 -2.37 9.37
C ALA A 504 0.17 -2.29 10.82
N SER A 505 -1.03 -2.80 11.10
CA SER A 505 -1.58 -2.82 12.46
C SER A 505 -0.80 -3.70 13.43
N LEU A 506 -0.12 -4.74 12.94
CA LEU A 506 0.70 -5.64 13.76
C LEU A 506 2.14 -5.14 13.92
N MET A 507 2.76 -4.65 12.84
CA MET A 507 4.21 -4.49 12.76
C MET A 507 4.70 -3.05 12.68
N ALA A 508 3.84 -2.06 12.38
CA ALA A 508 4.33 -0.70 12.22
C ALA A 508 4.92 -0.13 13.52
N THR A 509 4.20 -0.28 14.63
CA THR A 509 4.68 0.13 15.97
C THR A 509 5.90 -0.68 16.40
N VAL A 510 5.90 -2.01 16.13
CA VAL A 510 7.04 -2.89 16.46
C VAL A 510 8.31 -2.44 15.75
N LEU A 511 8.23 -2.11 14.44
CA LEU A 511 9.38 -1.63 13.66
C LEU A 511 9.93 -0.30 14.21
N VAL A 512 9.06 0.61 14.64
CA VAL A 512 9.48 1.87 15.24
C VAL A 512 10.15 1.63 16.59
N ASP A 513 9.53 0.86 17.49
CA ASP A 513 10.00 0.68 18.85
C ASP A 513 11.30 -0.14 18.90
N VAL A 514 11.36 -1.26 18.17
CA VAL A 514 12.60 -2.08 18.10
C VAL A 514 13.68 -1.37 17.27
N GLY A 515 13.32 -0.59 16.26
CA GLY A 515 14.24 0.30 15.56
C GLY A 515 14.90 1.28 16.52
N ASN A 516 14.10 1.94 17.36
CA ASN A 516 14.59 2.85 18.40
C ASN A 516 15.49 2.12 19.41
N ALA A 517 15.10 0.93 19.87
CA ALA A 517 15.92 0.10 20.76
C ALA A 517 17.27 -0.26 20.14
N SER A 518 17.30 -0.52 18.83
CA SER A 518 18.52 -0.79 18.06
C SER A 518 19.34 0.48 17.70
N GLY A 519 18.89 1.66 18.10
CA GLY A 519 19.57 2.94 17.82
C GLY A 519 19.25 3.57 16.46
N PHE A 520 18.19 3.10 15.77
CA PHE A 520 17.71 3.67 14.50
C PHE A 520 16.37 4.39 14.70
N ILE A 521 16.26 5.60 14.18
CA ILE A 521 15.00 6.35 14.17
C ILE A 521 14.38 6.20 12.80
N PHE A 522 13.32 5.42 12.72
CA PHE A 522 12.57 5.25 11.49
C PHE A 522 11.38 6.20 11.44
N PRO A 523 11.31 7.09 10.42
CA PRO A 523 10.10 7.86 10.21
C PRO A 523 8.90 6.94 10.01
N LEU A 524 7.78 7.24 10.67
CA LEU A 524 6.58 6.39 10.60
C LEU A 524 6.11 6.17 9.15
N ILE A 525 6.23 7.18 8.30
CA ILE A 525 5.92 7.06 6.87
C ILE A 525 6.84 6.08 6.14
N ALA A 526 8.13 6.02 6.49
CA ALA A 526 9.07 5.06 5.91
C ALA A 526 8.70 3.62 6.31
N VAL A 527 8.32 3.41 7.57
CA VAL A 527 7.86 2.12 8.08
C VAL A 527 6.59 1.65 7.34
N HIS A 528 5.60 2.52 7.19
CA HIS A 528 4.36 2.18 6.50
C HIS A 528 4.56 1.94 5.00
N LEU A 529 5.43 2.72 4.34
CA LEU A 529 5.82 2.46 2.95
C LEU A 529 6.59 1.14 2.83
N PHE A 530 7.46 0.79 3.79
CA PHE A 530 8.15 -0.49 3.83
C PHE A 530 7.16 -1.67 3.84
N VAL A 531 6.18 -1.64 4.74
CA VAL A 531 5.12 -2.66 4.82
C VAL A 531 4.32 -2.73 3.52
N PHE A 532 4.00 -1.57 2.94
CA PHE A 532 3.25 -1.49 1.69
C PHE A 532 4.01 -2.11 0.51
N TYR A 533 5.29 -1.80 0.34
CA TYR A 533 6.12 -2.35 -0.73
C TYR A 533 6.25 -3.87 -0.65
N PHE A 534 6.50 -4.42 0.55
CA PHE A 534 6.56 -5.88 0.72
C PHE A 534 5.19 -6.53 0.62
N GLY A 535 4.13 -5.85 1.03
CA GLY A 535 2.75 -6.28 0.79
C GLY A 535 2.43 -6.44 -0.70
N LEU A 536 2.88 -5.50 -1.53
CA LEU A 536 2.76 -5.57 -2.99
C LEU A 536 3.58 -6.72 -3.59
N MET A 537 4.77 -7.00 -3.05
CA MET A 537 5.60 -8.08 -3.55
C MET A 537 4.97 -9.47 -3.35
N ALA A 538 4.05 -9.64 -2.41
CA ALA A 538 3.32 -10.90 -2.22
C ALA A 538 2.51 -11.30 -3.47
N ASP A 539 2.02 -10.33 -4.26
CA ASP A 539 1.28 -10.58 -5.51
C ASP A 539 2.14 -11.23 -6.62
N VAL A 540 3.46 -11.12 -6.54
CA VAL A 540 4.40 -11.72 -7.50
C VAL A 540 5.12 -12.93 -6.93
N THR A 541 5.10 -13.13 -5.60
CA THR A 541 5.92 -14.12 -4.93
C THR A 541 5.32 -15.53 -5.03
N PRO A 542 6.04 -16.53 -5.58
CA PRO A 542 5.59 -17.92 -5.53
C PRO A 542 5.48 -18.41 -4.06
N PRO A 543 4.58 -19.37 -3.76
CA PRO A 543 3.79 -20.16 -4.71
C PRO A 543 2.44 -19.56 -5.09
N VAL A 544 1.98 -18.49 -4.46
CA VAL A 544 0.58 -18.02 -4.62
C VAL A 544 0.43 -16.90 -5.64
N GLY A 545 1.38 -15.98 -5.77
CA GLY A 545 1.44 -14.84 -6.71
C GLY A 545 0.26 -14.66 -7.68
N LEU A 546 -0.88 -14.15 -7.20
CA LEU A 546 -2.15 -14.14 -7.97
C LEU A 546 -2.04 -13.42 -9.33
N ALA A 547 -1.29 -12.32 -9.38
CA ALA A 547 -1.05 -11.61 -10.64
C ALA A 547 -0.24 -12.44 -11.64
N SER A 548 0.69 -13.27 -11.13
CA SER A 548 1.50 -14.17 -11.96
C SER A 548 0.67 -15.30 -12.60
N TYR A 549 -0.31 -15.82 -11.87
CA TYR A 549 -1.27 -16.78 -12.42
C TYR A 549 -2.14 -16.17 -13.52
N ALA A 550 -2.61 -14.93 -13.30
CA ALA A 550 -3.39 -14.22 -14.31
C ALA A 550 -2.57 -13.97 -15.60
N ALA A 551 -1.33 -13.54 -15.47
CA ALA A 551 -0.45 -13.34 -16.62
C ALA A 551 -0.09 -14.65 -17.34
N ALA A 552 0.14 -15.73 -16.59
CA ALA A 552 0.43 -17.05 -17.15
C ALA A 552 -0.76 -17.60 -17.96
N ALA A 553 -2.00 -17.39 -17.50
CA ALA A 553 -3.20 -17.75 -18.23
C ALA A 553 -3.32 -17.02 -19.59
N ILE A 554 -2.88 -15.74 -19.66
CA ILE A 554 -2.86 -14.95 -20.90
C ILE A 554 -1.69 -15.35 -21.79
N SER A 555 -0.50 -15.52 -21.20
CA SER A 555 0.72 -15.81 -21.95
C SER A 555 0.80 -17.25 -22.44
N GLY A 556 0.10 -18.19 -21.79
CA GLY A 556 0.24 -19.62 -22.00
C GLY A 556 1.54 -20.20 -21.43
N GLY A 557 2.17 -19.49 -20.48
CA GLY A 557 3.37 -19.91 -19.77
C GLY A 557 3.06 -20.67 -18.48
N ASP A 558 4.11 -21.23 -17.85
CA ASP A 558 4.02 -21.85 -16.53
C ASP A 558 3.84 -20.78 -15.45
N PRO A 559 2.80 -20.86 -14.58
CA PRO A 559 2.54 -19.84 -13.55
C PRO A 559 3.67 -19.68 -12.54
N LEU A 560 4.28 -20.78 -12.09
CA LEU A 560 5.36 -20.71 -11.09
C LEU A 560 6.64 -20.12 -11.69
N LYS A 561 6.98 -20.46 -12.93
CA LYS A 561 8.13 -19.88 -13.64
C LYS A 561 7.87 -18.42 -13.96
N THR A 562 6.64 -18.04 -14.34
CA THR A 562 6.25 -16.65 -14.55
C THR A 562 6.37 -15.87 -13.25
N GLY A 563 5.89 -16.43 -12.13
CA GLY A 563 6.02 -15.82 -10.80
C GLY A 563 7.46 -15.68 -10.34
N LEU A 564 8.29 -16.71 -10.51
CA LEU A 564 9.72 -16.62 -10.17
C LEU A 564 10.44 -15.54 -10.98
N GLN A 565 10.15 -15.45 -12.27
CA GLN A 565 10.73 -14.43 -13.13
C GLN A 565 10.22 -13.02 -12.76
N ALA A 566 8.93 -12.87 -12.41
CA ALA A 566 8.36 -11.63 -11.95
C ALA A 566 8.95 -11.20 -10.59
N PHE A 567 9.17 -12.14 -9.68
CA PHE A 567 9.85 -11.90 -8.40
C PHE A 567 11.27 -11.39 -8.62
N LEU A 568 12.05 -12.04 -9.50
CA LEU A 568 13.41 -11.59 -9.83
C LEU A 568 13.42 -10.17 -10.43
N TYR A 569 12.45 -9.85 -11.29
CA TYR A 569 12.30 -8.48 -11.80
C TYR A 569 11.87 -7.50 -10.71
N SER A 570 11.15 -7.95 -9.69
CA SER A 570 10.67 -7.12 -8.57
C SER A 570 11.67 -6.97 -7.44
N LEU A 571 12.84 -7.64 -7.46
CA LEU A 571 13.90 -7.44 -6.45
C LEU A 571 14.32 -5.97 -6.32
N ARG A 572 14.28 -5.20 -7.43
CA ARG A 572 14.50 -3.75 -7.40
C ARG A 572 13.49 -3.00 -6.53
N THR A 573 12.23 -3.47 -6.53
CA THR A 573 11.17 -2.90 -5.69
C THR A 573 11.35 -3.29 -4.23
N GLY A 574 11.89 -4.50 -3.96
CA GLY A 574 12.17 -4.98 -2.61
C GLY A 574 13.37 -4.34 -1.95
N ILE A 575 14.40 -3.90 -2.71
CA ILE A 575 15.56 -3.23 -2.11
C ILE A 575 15.23 -1.78 -1.70
N LEU A 576 14.35 -1.10 -2.40
CA LEU A 576 14.02 0.31 -2.12
C LEU A 576 13.48 0.54 -0.69
N PRO A 577 12.53 -0.25 -0.16
CA PRO A 577 12.06 -0.08 1.21
C PRO A 577 13.15 -0.30 2.27
N ILE A 578 14.07 -1.20 2.02
CA ILE A 578 15.23 -1.38 2.92
C ILE A 578 16.12 -0.13 2.85
N VAL A 579 16.38 0.38 1.66
CA VAL A 579 17.21 1.57 1.48
C VAL A 579 16.59 2.79 2.14
N PHE A 580 15.32 3.10 1.91
CA PHE A 580 14.74 4.33 2.45
C PHE A 580 14.47 4.28 3.97
N LEU A 581 14.46 3.10 4.60
CA LEU A 581 14.48 3.02 6.06
C LEU A 581 15.78 3.55 6.67
N PHE A 582 16.90 3.37 5.97
CA PHE A 582 18.23 3.83 6.43
C PHE A 582 18.67 5.14 5.77
N ASN A 583 18.14 5.46 4.59
CA ASN A 583 18.42 6.69 3.85
C ASN A 583 17.09 7.42 3.54
N HIS A 584 16.63 8.20 4.50
CA HIS A 584 15.34 8.90 4.43
C HIS A 584 15.26 9.93 3.31
N GLU A 585 16.40 10.39 2.79
CA GLU A 585 16.46 11.35 1.66
C GLU A 585 15.82 10.79 0.40
N LEU A 586 15.80 9.45 0.25
CA LEU A 586 15.08 8.80 -0.84
C LEU A 586 13.56 9.05 -0.79
N LEU A 587 13.04 9.33 0.40
CA LEU A 587 11.65 9.78 0.62
C LEU A 587 11.51 11.31 0.62
N LEU A 588 12.52 12.06 0.17
CA LEU A 588 12.56 13.51 0.23
C LEU A 588 12.41 14.07 1.66
N ILE A 589 12.89 13.34 2.67
CA ILE A 589 12.95 13.76 4.06
C ILE A 589 14.37 14.24 4.35
N GLY A 590 14.51 15.43 4.94
CA GLY A 590 15.84 15.99 5.28
C GLY A 590 16.58 16.59 4.08
N ILE A 591 15.90 16.93 3.00
CA ILE A 591 16.47 17.65 1.85
C ILE A 591 16.62 19.12 2.23
N GLU A 592 17.84 19.61 2.26
CA GLU A 592 18.16 20.98 2.71
C GLU A 592 17.95 22.00 1.60
N ASP A 593 18.37 21.68 0.38
CA ASP A 593 18.26 22.55 -0.78
C ASP A 593 18.04 21.77 -2.09
N ILE A 594 17.86 22.50 -3.20
CA ILE A 594 17.57 21.90 -4.51
C ILE A 594 18.78 21.12 -5.06
N TRP A 595 20.01 21.51 -4.74
CA TRP A 595 21.22 20.84 -5.20
C TRP A 595 21.40 19.52 -4.47
N HIS A 596 21.17 19.50 -3.16
CA HIS A 596 21.13 18.28 -2.37
C HIS A 596 20.09 17.31 -2.94
N GLY A 597 18.87 17.78 -3.22
CA GLY A 597 17.83 16.97 -3.84
C GLY A 597 18.26 16.39 -5.21
N LEU A 598 18.91 17.17 -6.06
CA LEU A 598 19.41 16.69 -7.35
C LEU A 598 20.49 15.60 -7.18
N VAL A 599 21.42 15.77 -6.24
CA VAL A 599 22.44 14.75 -5.94
C VAL A 599 21.78 13.44 -5.49
N VAL A 600 20.80 13.51 -4.58
CA VAL A 600 20.05 12.33 -4.12
C VAL A 600 19.33 11.64 -5.29
N ILE A 601 18.67 12.36 -6.17
CA ILE A 601 17.99 11.80 -7.34
C ILE A 601 19.01 11.10 -8.26
N ILE A 602 20.09 11.77 -8.62
CA ILE A 602 21.08 11.23 -9.57
C ILE A 602 21.79 9.99 -8.99
N THR A 603 22.22 10.05 -7.73
CA THR A 603 22.90 8.92 -7.09
C THR A 603 21.98 7.74 -6.88
N SER A 604 20.71 7.98 -6.53
CA SER A 604 19.72 6.93 -6.37
C SER A 604 19.36 6.26 -7.70
N LEU A 605 19.21 7.04 -8.77
CA LEU A 605 18.99 6.49 -10.11
C LEU A 605 20.22 5.68 -10.58
N ALA A 606 21.43 6.20 -10.43
CA ALA A 606 22.64 5.45 -10.76
C ALA A 606 22.73 4.16 -9.94
N GLY A 607 22.50 4.24 -8.64
CA GLY A 607 22.54 3.10 -7.72
C GLY A 607 21.58 1.99 -8.11
N ILE A 608 20.31 2.32 -8.42
CA ILE A 608 19.31 1.30 -8.80
C ILE A 608 19.58 0.69 -10.17
N LEU A 609 20.14 1.45 -11.12
CA LEU A 609 20.53 0.91 -12.43
C LEU A 609 21.70 -0.07 -12.30
N VAL A 610 22.69 0.24 -11.46
CA VAL A 610 23.80 -0.67 -11.14
C VAL A 610 23.27 -1.91 -10.41
N PHE A 611 22.36 -1.78 -9.43
CA PHE A 611 21.68 -2.90 -8.78
C PHE A 611 20.96 -3.79 -9.78
N THR A 612 20.23 -3.18 -10.69
CA THR A 612 19.50 -3.88 -11.76
C THR A 612 20.46 -4.66 -12.66
N SER A 613 21.60 -4.08 -13.05
CA SER A 613 22.61 -4.77 -13.83
C SER A 613 23.18 -5.99 -13.10
N ALA A 614 23.44 -5.86 -11.80
CA ALA A 614 23.93 -6.94 -10.95
C ALA A 614 22.92 -8.08 -10.83
N THR A 615 21.65 -7.76 -10.51
CA THR A 615 20.58 -8.77 -10.33
C THR A 615 20.20 -9.45 -11.64
N GLN A 616 20.31 -8.75 -12.78
CA GLN A 616 20.11 -9.33 -14.10
C GLN A 616 21.36 -10.07 -14.63
N GLY A 617 22.50 -9.95 -13.96
CA GLY A 617 23.77 -10.56 -14.37
C GLY A 617 24.26 -10.04 -15.73
N TRP A 618 23.89 -8.79 -16.10
CA TRP A 618 24.18 -8.21 -17.39
C TRP A 618 24.35 -6.69 -17.31
N PHE A 619 25.37 -6.17 -17.96
CA PHE A 619 25.57 -4.73 -18.17
C PHE A 619 25.72 -4.46 -19.67
N VAL A 620 26.93 -4.39 -20.21
CA VAL A 620 27.19 -4.42 -21.65
C VAL A 620 27.33 -5.85 -22.14
N ASN A 621 27.93 -6.71 -21.31
CA ASN A 621 28.06 -8.15 -21.47
C ASN A 621 27.59 -8.88 -20.23
N ARG A 622 27.57 -10.23 -20.28
CA ARG A 622 27.27 -11.06 -19.11
C ARG A 622 28.28 -10.77 -18.00
N LEU A 623 27.80 -10.41 -16.81
CA LEU A 623 28.63 -10.18 -15.64
C LEU A 623 29.17 -11.50 -15.09
N ARG A 624 30.45 -11.52 -14.67
CA ARG A 624 31.04 -12.60 -13.90
C ARG A 624 30.59 -12.50 -12.45
N TRP A 625 30.67 -13.59 -11.68
CA TRP A 625 30.19 -13.61 -10.30
C TRP A 625 30.82 -12.51 -9.42
N TYR A 626 32.12 -12.25 -9.55
CA TYR A 626 32.81 -11.18 -8.79
C TYR A 626 32.39 -9.77 -9.24
N GLU A 627 32.10 -9.57 -10.53
CA GLU A 627 31.56 -8.30 -11.04
C GLU A 627 30.14 -8.03 -10.46
N ILE A 628 29.33 -9.09 -10.31
CA ILE A 628 28.02 -8.98 -9.66
C ILE A 628 28.17 -8.47 -8.23
N VAL A 629 29.10 -9.06 -7.46
CA VAL A 629 29.36 -8.63 -6.07
C VAL A 629 29.83 -7.17 -6.03
N ILE A 630 30.75 -6.79 -6.91
CA ILE A 630 31.27 -5.42 -6.96
C ILE A 630 30.17 -4.43 -7.35
N PHE A 631 29.32 -4.77 -8.34
CA PHE A 631 28.18 -3.93 -8.73
C PHE A 631 27.17 -3.79 -7.60
N LEU A 632 26.94 -4.83 -6.79
CA LEU A 632 26.09 -4.73 -5.59
C LEU A 632 26.71 -3.79 -4.55
N ILE A 633 28.02 -3.85 -4.31
CA ILE A 633 28.73 -2.94 -3.39
C ILE A 633 28.61 -1.49 -3.89
N ILE A 634 28.86 -1.25 -5.18
CA ILE A 634 28.72 0.07 -5.80
C ILE A 634 27.28 0.57 -5.64
N SER A 635 26.30 -0.27 -5.91
CA SER A 635 24.89 0.08 -5.77
C SER A 635 24.53 0.49 -4.35
N ILE A 636 24.93 -0.31 -3.35
CA ILE A 636 24.68 0.02 -1.92
C ILE A 636 25.39 1.32 -1.55
N SER A 637 26.61 1.55 -2.03
CA SER A 637 27.37 2.79 -1.79
C SER A 637 26.67 4.03 -2.36
N LEU A 638 25.99 3.90 -3.50
CA LEU A 638 25.25 5.00 -4.12
C LEU A 638 23.86 5.20 -3.50
N LEU A 639 23.16 4.12 -3.15
CA LEU A 639 21.81 4.16 -2.59
C LEU A 639 21.79 4.51 -1.10
N SER A 640 22.78 4.04 -0.35
CA SER A 640 22.87 4.25 1.11
C SER A 640 24.33 4.50 1.52
N PRO A 641 24.90 5.68 1.18
CA PRO A 641 26.29 6.01 1.49
C PRO A 641 26.56 6.01 3.00
N GLU A 642 25.59 6.38 3.81
CA GLU A 642 25.64 6.33 5.27
C GLU A 642 25.96 4.92 5.80
N PHE A 643 25.36 3.89 5.21
CA PHE A 643 25.58 2.49 5.61
C PHE A 643 27.05 2.08 5.42
N VAL A 644 27.65 2.49 4.30
CA VAL A 644 29.06 2.20 4.00
C VAL A 644 29.97 3.03 4.89
N LEU A 645 29.67 4.33 5.03
CA LEU A 645 30.49 5.24 5.81
C LEU A 645 30.53 4.85 7.30
N ASN A 646 29.40 4.41 7.86
CA ASN A 646 29.30 3.98 9.26
C ASN A 646 30.20 2.79 9.62
N LYS A 647 30.60 1.98 8.65
CA LYS A 647 31.57 0.88 8.87
C LYS A 647 32.98 1.37 9.15
N PHE A 648 33.37 2.51 8.57
CA PHE A 648 34.71 3.09 8.69
C PHE A 648 34.74 4.26 9.67
N TYR A 649 33.67 5.05 9.68
CA TYR A 649 33.48 6.24 10.51
C TYR A 649 32.09 6.20 11.14
N PRO A 650 31.93 5.60 12.34
CA PRO A 650 30.66 5.56 13.03
C PRO A 650 30.07 6.96 13.22
N LYS A 651 28.76 7.10 12.99
CA LYS A 651 28.06 8.39 13.16
C LYS A 651 28.08 8.85 14.60
N TYR A 652 28.07 7.93 15.55
CA TYR A 652 28.05 8.21 16.97
C TYR A 652 29.18 7.46 17.67
N ASN A 653 29.86 8.13 18.59
CA ASN A 653 30.85 7.54 19.48
C ASN A 653 30.16 7.18 20.80
N TYR A 654 30.45 5.98 21.31
CA TYR A 654 30.05 5.59 22.67
C TYR A 654 30.84 6.40 23.68
N GLN A 655 30.13 6.92 24.69
CA GLN A 655 30.79 7.48 25.86
C GLN A 655 30.43 6.65 27.08
N ASP A 656 31.46 6.43 27.93
CA ASP A 656 31.26 5.75 29.21
C ASP A 656 30.43 6.66 30.14
N ILE A 657 29.25 6.22 30.50
CA ILE A 657 28.30 6.92 31.32
C ILE A 657 28.90 7.32 32.67
N ASN A 658 29.84 6.52 33.20
CA ASN A 658 30.47 6.74 34.49
C ASN A 658 31.49 7.88 34.51
N GLN A 659 32.00 8.28 33.32
CA GLN A 659 33.02 9.32 33.15
C GLN A 659 32.45 10.68 32.77
N ILE A 660 31.15 10.76 32.53
CA ILE A 660 30.52 11.98 32.04
C ILE A 660 30.03 12.83 33.21
N ASN A 661 30.49 14.04 33.25
CA ASN A 661 29.82 15.09 33.99
C ASN A 661 28.59 15.50 33.16
N VAL A 662 27.43 14.95 33.47
CA VAL A 662 26.18 15.09 32.71
C VAL A 662 25.74 16.58 32.61
N SER A 663 26.27 17.42 33.50
CA SER A 663 26.06 18.89 33.49
C SER A 663 26.87 19.62 32.41
N THR A 664 27.87 18.98 31.79
CA THR A 664 28.80 19.63 30.84
C THR A 664 28.81 18.99 29.46
N LEU A 665 27.71 18.34 29.05
CA LEU A 665 27.59 17.80 27.69
C LEU A 665 27.60 18.94 26.67
N ASP A 666 28.43 18.76 25.63
CA ASP A 666 28.51 19.67 24.49
C ASP A 666 27.25 19.52 23.62
N TYR A 667 26.25 20.38 23.83
CA TYR A 667 24.94 20.34 23.14
C TYR A 667 25.00 20.86 21.70
N ASP A 668 26.14 21.24 21.18
CA ASP A 668 26.32 21.55 19.77
C ASP A 668 26.17 20.33 18.85
N LYS A 669 26.07 19.14 19.46
CA LYS A 669 26.00 17.84 18.76
C LYS A 669 24.73 17.09 19.15
N GLU A 670 24.29 16.23 18.27
CA GLU A 670 23.20 15.30 18.57
C GLU A 670 23.67 14.28 19.63
N VAL A 671 22.94 14.24 20.74
CA VAL A 671 23.17 13.32 21.86
C VAL A 671 22.04 12.30 21.91
N ARG A 672 22.38 11.03 21.96
CA ARG A 672 21.42 9.92 22.01
C ARG A 672 21.55 9.18 23.32
N PHE A 673 20.45 9.10 24.04
CA PHE A 673 20.30 8.34 25.27
C PHE A 673 19.54 7.04 24.97
N LYS A 674 20.18 5.90 25.11
CA LYS A 674 19.47 4.63 25.22
C LYS A 674 19.07 4.43 26.66
N VAL A 675 17.78 4.40 26.90
CA VAL A 675 17.21 4.32 28.22
C VAL A 675 16.56 2.96 28.38
N THR A 676 16.83 2.31 29.51
CA THR A 676 16.21 1.05 29.88
C THR A 676 15.16 1.32 30.95
N ARG A 677 13.98 0.82 30.72
CA ARG A 677 12.83 0.93 31.63
C ARG A 677 12.44 -0.44 32.14
N PRO A 678 12.43 -0.68 33.46
CA PRO A 678 11.91 -1.92 34.02
C PRO A 678 10.43 -2.11 33.69
N SER A 679 10.04 -3.29 33.27
CA SER A 679 8.63 -3.65 33.11
C SER A 679 8.36 -5.04 33.69
N PRO A 680 7.08 -5.38 33.98
CA PRO A 680 6.73 -6.72 34.50
C PRO A 680 7.15 -7.89 33.59
N TYR A 681 7.41 -7.60 32.32
CA TYR A 681 7.76 -8.60 31.29
C TYR A 681 9.23 -8.55 30.88
N GLY A 682 10.09 -7.81 31.61
CA GLY A 682 11.50 -7.60 31.30
C GLY A 682 11.86 -6.13 31.07
N GLU A 683 13.10 -5.89 30.68
CA GLU A 683 13.59 -4.52 30.40
C GLU A 683 13.12 -4.06 29.04
N ARG A 684 12.63 -2.82 28.95
CA ARG A 684 12.29 -2.14 27.70
C ARG A 684 13.33 -1.08 27.37
N TYR A 685 13.70 -1.00 26.11
CA TYR A 685 14.66 -0.01 25.62
C TYR A 685 13.95 1.11 24.87
N LYS A 686 14.33 2.36 25.19
CA LYS A 686 13.88 3.54 24.44
C LYS A 686 15.07 4.40 24.06
N LEU A 687 15.03 4.96 22.85
CA LEU A 687 16.04 5.89 22.37
C LEU A 687 15.46 7.32 22.44
N PHE A 688 16.14 8.19 23.16
CA PHE A 688 15.86 9.62 23.20
C PHE A 688 16.97 10.37 22.52
N VAL A 689 16.59 11.34 21.68
CA VAL A 689 17.52 12.16 20.91
C VAL A 689 17.35 13.60 21.31
N ILE A 690 18.45 14.19 21.70
CA ILE A 690 18.54 15.62 22.00
C ILE A 690 19.44 16.24 20.94
N SER A 691 18.94 17.19 20.18
CA SER A 691 19.67 17.91 19.15
C SER A 691 19.71 19.39 19.40
N LYS A 692 20.67 20.11 18.81
CA LYS A 692 20.82 21.58 18.89
C LYS A 692 19.54 22.32 18.51
N ASN A 693 18.74 21.78 17.59
CA ASN A 693 17.48 22.38 17.17
C ASN A 693 16.38 22.30 18.23
N THR A 694 16.59 21.51 19.28
CA THR A 694 15.65 21.37 20.41
C THR A 694 15.87 22.47 21.44
N PHE A 695 17.02 23.16 21.41
CA PHE A 695 17.44 24.11 22.44
C PHE A 695 18.08 25.39 21.87
N ASN A 696 17.84 26.52 22.55
CA ASN A 696 18.64 27.73 22.38
C ASN A 696 20.02 27.58 23.05
N GLU A 697 21.01 28.33 22.58
CA GLU A 697 22.43 28.30 22.94
C GLU A 697 22.72 28.37 24.45
N ASN A 698 22.57 27.51 25.29
CA ASN A 698 23.03 27.45 26.73
C ASN A 698 22.14 26.53 27.61
N TYR A 699 21.60 25.45 27.08
CA TYR A 699 20.73 24.56 27.88
C TYR A 699 21.50 23.43 28.58
N ASN A 700 21.23 23.28 29.89
CA ASN A 700 21.64 22.14 30.71
C ASN A 700 20.51 21.06 30.72
N LEU A 701 20.80 19.85 31.14
CA LEU A 701 19.79 18.79 31.34
C LEU A 701 18.69 19.21 32.32
N GLU A 702 19.02 20.06 33.31
CA GLU A 702 18.05 20.68 34.24
C GLU A 702 17.04 21.56 33.51
N ASP A 703 17.47 22.27 32.45
CA ASP A 703 16.60 23.11 31.63
C ASP A 703 15.71 22.24 30.73
N TYR A 704 16.17 21.04 30.32
CA TYR A 704 15.33 20.02 29.68
C TYR A 704 14.29 19.46 30.64
N GLY A 705 14.47 19.70 31.91
CA GLY A 705 13.54 19.27 32.95
C GLY A 705 13.78 17.84 33.42
N ILE A 706 15.03 17.35 33.35
CA ILE A 706 15.46 16.07 33.85
C ILE A 706 16.56 16.24 34.89
N SER A 707 16.43 15.55 36.01
CA SER A 707 17.49 15.38 37.00
C SER A 707 17.93 13.94 37.02
N LEU A 708 19.24 13.72 36.96
CA LEU A 708 19.87 12.42 36.95
C LEU A 708 20.68 12.20 38.20
N ILE A 709 20.53 11.04 38.82
CA ILE A 709 21.34 10.65 39.99
C ILE A 709 22.07 9.32 39.67
N LYS A 710 23.24 9.18 40.27
CA LYS A 710 24.00 7.94 40.17
C LYS A 710 23.61 7.06 41.37
N GLN A 711 22.95 5.93 41.09
CA GLN A 711 22.61 4.89 42.05
C GLN A 711 23.44 3.64 41.73
N GLU A 712 24.35 3.27 42.65
CA GLU A 712 25.32 2.20 42.42
C GLU A 712 26.13 2.42 41.15
N ASP A 713 26.03 1.58 40.14
CA ASP A 713 26.69 1.70 38.83
C ASP A 713 25.75 2.18 37.71
N ARG A 714 24.56 2.72 38.05
CA ARG A 714 23.56 3.15 37.07
C ARG A 714 23.23 4.63 37.24
N ILE A 715 23.02 5.33 36.11
CA ILE A 715 22.47 6.68 36.10
C ILE A 715 20.96 6.56 35.89
N VAL A 716 20.21 7.05 36.88
CA VAL A 716 18.74 6.93 36.95
C VAL A 716 18.10 8.31 36.84
N VAL A 717 16.97 8.39 36.17
CA VAL A 717 16.11 9.57 36.13
C VAL A 717 15.41 9.72 37.47
N ASP A 718 15.85 10.71 38.27
CA ASP A 718 15.34 10.97 39.61
C ASP A 718 14.07 11.82 39.56
N THR A 719 14.14 13.00 38.93
CA THR A 719 13.00 13.89 38.82
C THR A 719 12.77 14.41 37.41
N LEU A 720 11.50 14.65 37.07
CA LEU A 720 11.06 15.21 35.82
C LEU A 720 10.16 16.45 36.08
N LYS A 721 10.47 17.57 35.46
CA LYS A 721 9.56 18.74 35.46
C LYS A 721 8.25 18.37 34.73
N TRP A 722 7.10 18.66 35.33
CA TRP A 722 5.78 18.29 34.81
C TRP A 722 5.52 18.76 33.37
N ASN A 723 5.93 19.95 33.01
CA ASN A 723 5.84 20.48 31.65
C ASN A 723 7.20 20.53 30.90
N GLY A 724 8.21 19.84 31.42
CA GLY A 724 9.54 19.79 30.83
C GLY A 724 9.57 19.03 29.49
N GLU A 725 10.49 19.41 28.63
CA GLU A 725 10.69 18.75 27.33
C GLU A 725 11.03 17.26 27.48
N ALA A 726 11.77 16.88 28.52
CA ALA A 726 12.08 15.47 28.82
C ALA A 726 10.82 14.64 29.03
N LYS A 727 9.85 15.16 29.79
CA LYS A 727 8.58 14.46 30.01
C LYS A 727 7.73 14.38 28.74
N LYS A 728 7.70 15.44 27.95
CA LYS A 728 7.02 15.46 26.64
C LYS A 728 7.68 14.47 25.66
N SER A 729 8.99 14.32 25.73
CA SER A 729 9.74 13.33 24.94
C SER A 729 9.49 11.89 25.39
N GLY A 730 8.88 11.69 26.56
CA GLY A 730 8.47 10.38 27.07
C GLY A 730 9.40 9.73 28.09
N PHE A 731 10.36 10.48 28.69
CA PHE A 731 11.09 10.00 29.85
C PHE A 731 10.15 9.77 31.05
N GLU A 732 10.46 8.76 31.87
CA GLU A 732 9.75 8.47 33.12
C GLU A 732 10.72 8.42 34.29
N MET A 733 10.21 8.67 35.49
CA MET A 733 10.99 8.53 36.71
C MET A 733 11.34 7.05 36.93
N GLY A 734 12.58 6.77 37.28
CA GLY A 734 13.10 5.41 37.41
C GLY A 734 13.67 4.81 36.11
N ASP A 735 13.57 5.49 34.98
CA ASP A 735 14.30 5.14 33.77
C ASP A 735 15.80 5.18 34.06
N TYR A 736 16.59 4.20 33.59
CA TYR A 736 18.04 4.28 33.70
C TYR A 736 18.72 4.35 32.33
N ILE A 737 19.75 5.19 32.25
CA ILE A 737 20.51 5.38 31.03
C ILE A 737 21.47 4.21 30.86
N SER A 738 21.29 3.40 29.83
CA SER A 738 22.13 2.25 29.52
C SER A 738 23.29 2.57 28.55
N GLU A 739 23.05 3.50 27.62
CA GLU A 739 24.07 3.92 26.66
C GLU A 739 23.93 5.41 26.36
N LEU A 740 25.07 6.07 26.22
CA LEU A 740 25.17 7.44 25.73
C LEU A 740 26.00 7.46 24.48
N LYS A 741 25.47 8.06 23.42
CA LYS A 741 26.12 8.24 22.14
C LYS A 741 26.14 9.70 21.76
N ILE A 742 27.30 10.22 21.41
CA ILE A 742 27.48 11.60 20.94
C ILE A 742 27.93 11.58 19.48
N GLU A 743 27.39 12.50 18.69
CA GLU A 743 27.73 12.63 17.29
C GLU A 743 29.23 12.84 17.07
N ASN A 744 29.81 12.10 16.12
CA ASN A 744 31.23 12.14 15.83
C ASN A 744 31.57 13.33 14.93
N SER A 745 32.15 14.39 15.50
CA SER A 745 32.56 15.60 14.78
C SER A 745 33.66 15.40 13.76
N ASN A 746 34.47 14.33 13.89
CA ASN A 746 35.57 14.02 12.95
C ASN A 746 35.08 13.16 11.76
N ARG A 747 33.80 12.93 11.65
CA ARG A 747 33.22 12.14 10.57
C ARG A 747 33.21 12.93 9.26
N PRO A 748 33.81 12.38 8.18
CA PRO A 748 33.74 13.04 6.89
C PRO A 748 32.30 13.06 6.34
N SER A 749 32.00 14.01 5.47
CA SER A 749 30.73 14.08 4.75
C SER A 749 30.46 12.78 3.99
N LYS A 750 29.21 12.29 4.00
CA LYS A 750 28.80 11.10 3.22
C LYS A 750 29.08 11.23 1.72
N GLY A 751 29.19 12.44 1.22
CA GLY A 751 29.53 12.73 -0.18
C GLY A 751 30.88 12.15 -0.65
N ILE A 752 31.80 11.82 0.27
CA ILE A 752 33.09 11.19 -0.09
C ILE A 752 32.93 9.79 -0.68
N ILE A 753 31.83 9.11 -0.40
CA ILE A 753 31.55 7.75 -0.92
C ILE A 753 31.21 7.78 -2.40
N TYR A 754 30.53 8.83 -2.89
CA TYR A 754 30.08 8.90 -4.28
C TYR A 754 31.20 8.86 -5.32
N PRO A 755 32.29 9.68 -5.23
CA PRO A 755 33.41 9.61 -6.16
C PRO A 755 34.07 8.23 -6.18
N ILE A 756 34.20 7.57 -5.03
CA ILE A 756 34.82 6.23 -4.92
C ILE A 756 33.91 5.20 -5.65
N ALA A 757 32.61 5.23 -5.40
CA ALA A 757 31.67 4.33 -6.06
C ALA A 757 31.63 4.55 -7.59
N ILE A 758 31.67 5.80 -8.04
CA ILE A 758 31.71 6.16 -9.46
C ILE A 758 33.00 5.66 -10.11
N LEU A 759 34.13 5.85 -9.45
CA LEU A 759 35.45 5.37 -9.96
C LEU A 759 35.46 3.85 -10.12
N LEU A 760 34.99 3.12 -9.13
CA LEU A 760 34.85 1.67 -9.18
C LEU A 760 33.90 1.24 -10.34
N PHE A 761 32.78 1.93 -10.50
CA PHE A 761 31.87 1.67 -11.60
C PHE A 761 32.51 1.88 -12.97
N LEU A 762 33.28 2.96 -13.15
CA LEU A 762 33.98 3.24 -14.40
C LEU A 762 35.04 2.17 -14.71
N ILE A 763 35.81 1.74 -13.71
CA ILE A 763 36.85 0.69 -13.87
C ILE A 763 36.22 -0.63 -14.30
N PHE A 764 35.26 -1.15 -13.51
CA PHE A 764 34.63 -2.45 -13.79
C PHE A 764 33.70 -2.44 -14.97
N GLY A 765 33.02 -1.31 -15.22
CA GLY A 765 32.21 -1.07 -16.41
C GLY A 765 33.07 -1.09 -17.68
N TYR A 766 34.27 -0.47 -17.65
CA TYR A 766 35.19 -0.49 -18.75
C TYR A 766 35.75 -1.90 -19.01
N PHE A 767 36.12 -2.68 -17.98
CA PHE A 767 36.54 -4.07 -18.16
C PHE A 767 35.42 -4.94 -18.77
N ASN A 768 34.15 -4.75 -18.36
CA ASN A 768 33.02 -5.45 -18.94
C ASN A 768 32.79 -5.04 -20.42
N TYR A 769 32.92 -3.75 -20.73
CA TYR A 769 32.80 -3.23 -22.10
C TYR A 769 33.89 -3.78 -23.02
N ARG A 770 35.16 -3.78 -22.58
CA ARG A 770 36.32 -4.26 -23.38
C ARG A 770 36.15 -5.70 -23.82
N ARG A 771 35.55 -6.55 -22.98
CA ARG A 771 35.30 -7.96 -23.34
C ARG A 771 34.30 -8.15 -24.49
N LYS A 772 33.52 -7.15 -24.86
CA LYS A 772 32.64 -7.23 -26.03
C LYS A 772 33.40 -7.08 -27.33
N ASN A 773 34.52 -6.41 -27.30
CA ASN A 773 35.31 -6.10 -28.46
C ASN A 773 36.46 -7.10 -28.70
N ASN A 774 36.64 -8.03 -27.78
CA ASN A 774 37.49 -9.23 -27.92
C ASN A 774 36.63 -10.48 -27.95
#